data_4bb8ab3d9ce6319203a5d764cae4fb4e
#
_entry.id   4bb8ab3d9ce6319203a5d764cae4fb4e
#
_cell.length_a   1.000
_cell.length_b   1.000
_cell.length_c   1.000
_cell.angle_alpha   90.00
_cell.angle_beta   90.00
_cell.angle_gamma   90.00
#
_symmetry.space_group_name_H-M   'P 1'
#
loop_
_entity.id
_entity.type
_entity.pdbx_description
1 polymer ?
#
loop_
_entity_poly.entity_id
_entity_poly.type
_entity_poly.pdbx_seq_one_letter_code
_entity_poly.pdbx_strand_id
1 'polypeptide(L)'
;MVSLRYTIWIALALFLQLEAQALVVWFDGVHPISYQVPKKAEPVLTIALEMWKDDMQQVTGMMPVATQKAKVQVVQNKSLPADGFRIYVKGGQIIVEGSNGRGMAYGLLELSRMAGVSPWVWWGDVVPEKKTCLTINEDFVTEQHPSVEYRGIFLNDEDWSLRPWSSKTFDPSPNTHHPTSNTQHPTPNTQIGPQTYKKIFQLLLRLRANAIWPAMHPGTTAFFKTPGAKTMADSCGIIIGTSHCEPLLRNNVDEWDAKVRGAFNYKTNREQVQKYWIERLQEVRHSKNNMFTIGMRGIHDGSMEGYKTMDEKLEGLQQVINDQQQLLRKYIGAPEKQMQVFVPYKEVLELYQKGLQVPDHVTLMWCDDNYGYITRLSDSIEQQRQGGGGVYYHLSYWGRPHDYLWLTTTQPGLIYNEMREAYDHHVRKLWIVNVHDPKVAGYDLELFLDMAWNIDCVDGSTLNEHYRAWLCRQFGPEAGQRLFPVMHEFYRLCGERRPEFMGYTQVELDKKKYNRGLSPVAEVPLTAIEAANRLSAFEHLKADIIAIRPYVRPELEDAFFAAVEYPVFAAAAMNTKILDSRNSHRAFEEIQSLTRRYNEMNGGKWRYLMDAAPRELPVFGDVHADLLPLTIDHSPLTIHQHPSPITHHPTPITHHPTPITHHACDFAEASPGTRIIQMLGHSMNAVALQKDGWLTYRFVVETEGDYVLQTALIPTQPNDNGDLRYGVSIDGGEPVVFNLKEPFRSEGWKQNVLRGQALREQKVHLSAGQHTLTIRALDAHIVVDQWHLEFRYC
;
A
#
# COMPACT_ATOMS: atom_id res chain seq x y z
N MET A 1 22.60 -7.26 -64.62
CA MET A 1 22.87 -7.88 -63.28
C MET A 1 23.88 -7.10 -62.45
N VAL A 2 24.57 -6.07 -62.94
CA VAL A 2 25.52 -5.26 -62.16
C VAL A 2 24.81 -4.09 -61.43
N SER A 3 23.70 -3.56 -61.95
CA SER A 3 22.97 -2.41 -61.38
C SER A 3 22.17 -2.74 -60.12
N LEU A 4 21.71 -3.99 -59.97
CA LEU A 4 20.89 -4.42 -58.82
C LEU A 4 21.72 -4.66 -57.53
N ARG A 5 23.02 -4.94 -57.68
CA ARG A 5 23.90 -5.15 -56.51
C ARG A 5 24.32 -3.81 -55.86
N TYR A 6 24.47 -2.74 -56.62
CA TYR A 6 24.78 -1.40 -56.09
C TYR A 6 23.60 -0.78 -55.34
N THR A 7 22.35 -1.05 -55.76
CA THR A 7 21.15 -0.53 -55.09
C THR A 7 20.91 -1.23 -53.74
N ILE A 8 21.26 -2.53 -53.63
CA ILE A 8 21.16 -3.27 -52.36
C ILE A 8 22.22 -2.82 -51.36
N TRP A 9 23.44 -2.50 -51.80
CA TRP A 9 24.48 -1.96 -50.91
C TRP A 9 24.22 -0.53 -50.44
N ILE A 10 23.57 0.32 -51.25
CA ILE A 10 23.16 1.67 -50.87
C ILE A 10 21.94 1.60 -49.93
N ALA A 11 21.00 0.70 -50.15
CA ALA A 11 19.88 0.46 -49.22
C ALA A 11 20.37 -0.15 -47.90
N LEU A 12 21.34 -1.07 -47.89
CA LEU A 12 21.95 -1.60 -46.66
C LEU A 12 22.78 -0.57 -45.91
N ALA A 13 23.46 0.35 -46.63
CA ALA A 13 24.20 1.48 -46.03
C ALA A 13 23.27 2.56 -45.46
N LEU A 14 22.07 2.75 -46.04
CA LEU A 14 21.03 3.65 -45.52
C LEU A 14 20.25 3.04 -44.36
N PHE A 15 20.20 1.72 -44.23
CA PHE A 15 19.61 1.03 -43.07
C PHE A 15 20.59 0.86 -41.88
N LEU A 16 21.89 1.13 -42.09
CA LEU A 16 22.95 1.09 -41.07
C LEU A 16 23.36 2.48 -40.57
N GLN A 17 22.64 3.52 -40.88
CA GLN A 17 22.64 4.75 -40.10
C GLN A 17 21.65 4.61 -38.92
N LEU A 18 21.81 3.61 -38.10
CA LEU A 18 21.65 3.77 -36.68
C LEU A 18 22.63 4.87 -36.29
N GLU A 19 22.16 6.09 -36.12
CA GLU A 19 22.93 7.15 -35.49
C GLU A 19 23.50 6.56 -34.21
N ALA A 20 24.79 6.31 -34.17
CA ALA A 20 25.49 5.95 -32.95
C ALA A 20 25.34 7.18 -32.06
N GLN A 21 24.30 7.15 -31.15
CA GLN A 21 24.11 8.26 -30.23
C GLN A 21 25.41 8.46 -29.47
N ALA A 22 25.91 9.66 -29.49
CA ALA A 22 27.11 10.00 -28.78
C ALA A 22 26.93 9.79 -27.29
N LEU A 23 27.79 8.96 -26.71
CA LEU A 23 27.73 8.60 -25.29
C LEU A 23 28.69 9.45 -24.48
N VAL A 24 28.23 10.05 -23.42
CA VAL A 24 29.07 10.69 -22.41
C VAL A 24 29.39 9.67 -21.32
N VAL A 25 30.70 9.37 -21.18
CA VAL A 25 31.21 8.54 -20.09
C VAL A 25 31.36 9.39 -18.84
N TRP A 26 30.67 9.06 -17.78
CA TRP A 26 30.78 9.74 -16.48
C TRP A 26 31.48 8.89 -15.42
N PHE A 27 31.65 7.57 -15.65
CA PHE A 27 32.59 6.68 -14.98
C PHE A 27 33.30 5.78 -16.01
N ASP A 28 34.63 5.76 -15.99
CA ASP A 28 35.47 5.08 -16.99
C ASP A 28 36.16 3.81 -16.46
N GLY A 29 35.84 3.40 -15.20
CA GLY A 29 36.46 2.24 -14.54
C GLY A 29 37.84 2.53 -13.92
N VAL A 30 38.42 3.70 -14.15
CA VAL A 30 39.80 4.06 -13.71
C VAL A 30 39.78 5.23 -12.72
N HIS A 31 38.92 6.23 -12.96
CA HIS A 31 38.92 7.46 -12.18
C HIS A 31 37.59 7.59 -11.38
N PRO A 32 37.65 8.06 -10.13
CA PRO A 32 36.45 8.31 -9.37
C PRO A 32 35.55 9.35 -10.01
N ILE A 33 34.23 9.19 -9.90
CA ILE A 33 33.28 10.18 -10.43
C ILE A 33 33.53 11.53 -9.78
N SER A 34 33.69 12.58 -10.56
CA SER A 34 33.89 13.94 -10.06
C SER A 34 32.55 14.68 -9.97
N TYR A 35 32.34 15.42 -8.89
CA TYR A 35 31.11 16.18 -8.67
C TYR A 35 31.34 17.61 -8.17
N GLN A 36 30.33 18.45 -8.38
CA GLN A 36 30.25 19.80 -7.83
C GLN A 36 28.82 20.07 -7.37
N VAL A 37 28.69 20.64 -6.17
CA VAL A 37 27.41 21.07 -5.58
C VAL A 37 27.51 22.54 -5.14
N PRO A 38 26.36 23.23 -4.93
CA PRO A 38 26.37 24.62 -4.44
C PRO A 38 27.12 24.78 -3.09
N LYS A 39 27.91 25.84 -2.94
CA LYS A 39 28.69 26.10 -1.72
C LYS A 39 27.80 26.30 -0.47
N LYS A 40 26.57 26.81 -0.64
CA LYS A 40 25.56 26.97 0.40
C LYS A 40 24.41 26.00 0.08
N ALA A 41 24.62 24.74 0.33
CA ALA A 41 23.59 23.72 0.17
C ALA A 41 22.64 23.68 1.35
N GLU A 42 21.35 23.44 1.07
CA GLU A 42 20.40 23.08 2.13
C GLU A 42 20.79 21.71 2.73
N PRO A 43 20.55 21.44 4.02
CA PRO A 43 20.96 20.21 4.68
C PRO A 43 20.51 18.94 3.95
N VAL A 44 19.30 18.93 3.37
CA VAL A 44 18.77 17.78 2.61
C VAL A 44 19.64 17.41 1.41
N LEU A 45 20.23 18.40 0.71
CA LEU A 45 21.16 18.11 -0.39
C LEU A 45 22.46 17.48 0.12
N THR A 46 22.92 17.88 1.33
CA THR A 46 24.10 17.27 1.95
C THR A 46 23.85 15.80 2.27
N ILE A 47 22.68 15.50 2.85
CA ILE A 47 22.25 14.11 3.14
C ILE A 47 22.16 13.28 1.85
N ALA A 48 21.52 13.82 0.81
CA ALA A 48 21.40 13.14 -0.49
C ALA A 48 22.76 12.94 -1.16
N LEU A 49 23.69 13.88 -1.01
CA LEU A 49 25.05 13.76 -1.52
C LEU A 49 25.83 12.63 -0.82
N GLU A 50 25.69 12.51 0.50
CA GLU A 50 26.28 11.37 1.24
C GLU A 50 25.71 10.04 0.71
N MET A 51 24.38 9.94 0.57
CA MET A 51 23.71 8.76 0.03
C MET A 51 24.20 8.42 -1.39
N TRP A 52 24.25 9.41 -2.29
CA TRP A 52 24.71 9.22 -3.65
C TRP A 52 26.20 8.80 -3.72
N LYS A 53 27.05 9.34 -2.87
CA LYS A 53 28.45 8.93 -2.78
C LYS A 53 28.60 7.47 -2.35
N ASP A 54 27.86 7.08 -1.33
CA ASP A 54 27.83 5.68 -0.86
C ASP A 54 27.32 4.73 -1.96
N ASP A 55 26.26 5.15 -2.70
CA ASP A 55 25.73 4.41 -3.84
C ASP A 55 26.78 4.22 -4.94
N MET A 56 27.45 5.31 -5.33
CA MET A 56 28.47 5.25 -6.37
C MET A 56 29.68 4.42 -5.91
N GLN A 57 30.04 4.46 -4.64
CA GLN A 57 31.10 3.58 -4.11
C GLN A 57 30.69 2.10 -4.20
N GLN A 58 29.41 1.77 -3.91
CA GLN A 58 28.93 0.41 -4.06
C GLN A 58 28.93 -0.06 -5.52
N VAL A 59 28.51 0.81 -6.46
CA VAL A 59 28.42 0.49 -7.89
C VAL A 59 29.79 0.45 -8.56
N THR A 60 30.69 1.40 -8.26
CA THR A 60 31.94 1.59 -8.99
C THR A 60 33.18 1.08 -8.23
N GLY A 61 33.05 0.82 -6.92
CA GLY A 61 34.16 0.55 -6.04
C GLY A 61 34.96 1.79 -5.60
N MET A 62 34.61 2.98 -6.11
CA MET A 62 35.35 4.24 -5.87
C MET A 62 34.44 5.31 -5.29
N MET A 63 34.93 6.01 -4.24
CA MET A 63 34.21 7.14 -3.65
C MET A 63 34.29 8.36 -4.57
N PRO A 64 33.17 9.00 -4.94
CA PRO A 64 33.17 10.24 -5.73
C PRO A 64 33.96 11.38 -5.07
N VAL A 65 34.60 12.21 -5.90
CA VAL A 65 35.46 13.32 -5.44
C VAL A 65 34.93 14.69 -5.88
N ALA A 66 35.05 15.68 -5.01
CA ALA A 66 34.64 17.05 -5.31
C ALA A 66 35.73 17.76 -6.16
N THR A 67 35.36 18.37 -7.31
CA THR A 67 36.26 19.10 -8.17
C THR A 67 35.61 20.33 -8.80
N GLN A 68 36.40 21.29 -9.29
CA GLN A 68 35.87 22.46 -9.99
C GLN A 68 35.40 22.15 -11.43
N LYS A 69 36.04 21.16 -12.09
CA LYS A 69 35.65 20.67 -13.42
C LYS A 69 35.03 19.27 -13.26
N ALA A 70 33.79 19.23 -12.72
CA ALA A 70 33.13 18.01 -12.36
C ALA A 70 32.39 17.38 -13.54
N LYS A 71 32.29 16.04 -13.56
CA LYS A 71 31.44 15.31 -14.51
C LYS A 71 29.96 15.47 -14.15
N VAL A 72 29.64 15.57 -12.85
CA VAL A 72 28.27 15.78 -12.31
C VAL A 72 28.23 17.15 -11.64
N GLN A 73 27.34 18.03 -12.11
CA GLN A 73 27.11 19.34 -11.50
C GLN A 73 25.70 19.46 -10.99
N VAL A 74 25.53 19.82 -9.71
CA VAL A 74 24.23 20.09 -9.10
C VAL A 74 24.07 21.59 -8.94
N VAL A 75 22.97 22.15 -9.46
CA VAL A 75 22.70 23.59 -9.42
C VAL A 75 21.23 23.87 -9.05
N GLN A 76 20.97 25.02 -8.47
CA GLN A 76 19.62 25.44 -8.18
C GLN A 76 19.00 26.17 -9.37
N ASN A 77 17.78 25.78 -9.77
CA ASN A 77 16.97 26.46 -10.77
C ASN A 77 15.55 26.71 -10.23
N LYS A 78 15.31 27.92 -9.72
CA LYS A 78 14.03 28.31 -9.10
C LYS A 78 12.86 28.44 -10.07
N SER A 79 13.09 28.32 -11.39
CA SER A 79 12.01 28.31 -12.39
C SER A 79 11.30 26.98 -12.52
N LEU A 80 11.90 25.89 -12.02
CA LEU A 80 11.25 24.58 -11.97
C LEU A 80 10.13 24.56 -10.92
N PRO A 81 9.10 23.72 -11.11
CA PRO A 81 8.07 23.50 -10.13
C PRO A 81 8.63 23.09 -8.76
N ALA A 82 7.90 23.34 -7.69
CA ALA A 82 8.32 22.97 -6.33
C ALA A 82 8.69 21.47 -6.24
N ASP A 83 9.81 21.17 -5.58
CA ASP A 83 10.43 19.83 -5.50
C ASP A 83 10.83 19.21 -6.86
N GLY A 84 10.64 19.91 -7.99
CA GLY A 84 11.00 19.45 -9.31
C GLY A 84 12.51 19.49 -9.57
N PHE A 85 12.95 18.63 -10.50
CA PHE A 85 14.33 18.59 -10.98
C PHE A 85 14.40 18.37 -12.50
N ARG A 86 15.53 18.71 -13.07
CA ARG A 86 15.87 18.43 -14.46
C ARG A 86 17.28 17.86 -14.53
N ILE A 87 17.47 16.81 -15.33
CA ILE A 87 18.79 16.25 -15.62
C ILE A 87 19.00 16.31 -17.12
N TYR A 88 20.16 16.82 -17.54
CA TYR A 88 20.53 16.89 -18.96
C TYR A 88 22.05 16.86 -19.12
N VAL A 89 22.52 16.61 -20.36
CA VAL A 89 23.92 16.64 -20.68
C VAL A 89 24.28 17.95 -21.40
N LYS A 90 25.37 18.55 -21.00
CA LYS A 90 25.91 19.76 -21.63
C LYS A 90 27.43 19.75 -21.60
N GLY A 91 28.07 19.80 -22.77
CA GLY A 91 29.55 19.86 -22.90
C GLY A 91 30.27 18.68 -22.23
N GLY A 92 29.70 17.49 -22.32
CA GLY A 92 30.23 16.27 -21.74
C GLY A 92 30.09 16.17 -20.22
N GLN A 93 29.23 17.00 -19.60
CA GLN A 93 28.92 17.01 -18.18
C GLN A 93 27.44 16.70 -17.99
N ILE A 94 27.09 16.02 -16.88
CA ILE A 94 25.71 15.81 -16.42
C ILE A 94 25.36 16.97 -15.52
N ILE A 95 24.31 17.71 -15.87
CA ILE A 95 23.79 18.83 -15.07
C ILE A 95 22.51 18.38 -14.39
N VAL A 96 22.46 18.49 -13.07
CA VAL A 96 21.29 18.24 -12.23
C VAL A 96 20.79 19.58 -11.70
N GLU A 97 19.69 20.06 -12.23
CA GLU A 97 18.98 21.24 -11.75
C GLU A 97 17.89 20.84 -10.77
N GLY A 98 17.71 21.53 -9.65
CA GLY A 98 16.58 21.37 -8.75
C GLY A 98 15.99 22.71 -8.32
N SER A 99 14.67 22.76 -8.12
CA SER A 99 13.97 24.00 -7.75
C SER A 99 14.35 24.49 -6.35
N ASN A 100 14.60 23.55 -5.43
CA ASN A 100 14.94 23.75 -4.03
C ASN A 100 15.89 22.63 -3.56
N GLY A 101 16.18 22.57 -2.27
CA GLY A 101 17.04 21.52 -1.69
C GLY A 101 16.54 20.11 -1.94
N ARG A 102 15.22 19.85 -1.83
CA ARG A 102 14.63 18.55 -2.13
C ARG A 102 14.68 18.21 -3.62
N GLY A 103 14.35 19.17 -4.50
CA GLY A 103 14.46 18.95 -5.95
C GLY A 103 15.88 18.58 -6.38
N MET A 104 16.90 19.27 -5.84
CA MET A 104 18.31 18.90 -6.08
C MET A 104 18.66 17.52 -5.52
N ALA A 105 18.12 17.16 -4.34
CA ALA A 105 18.32 15.87 -3.72
C ALA A 105 17.69 14.74 -4.55
N TYR A 106 16.45 14.90 -5.02
CA TYR A 106 15.77 13.93 -5.88
C TYR A 106 16.49 13.72 -7.21
N GLY A 107 16.93 14.82 -7.85
CA GLY A 107 17.70 14.72 -9.09
C GLY A 107 19.04 14.02 -8.90
N LEU A 108 19.74 14.23 -7.78
CA LEU A 108 20.96 13.53 -7.46
C LEU A 108 20.74 12.03 -7.21
N LEU A 109 19.65 11.67 -6.47
CA LEU A 109 19.30 10.27 -6.22
C LEU A 109 18.73 9.58 -7.48
N GLU A 110 18.21 10.34 -8.45
CA GLU A 110 17.84 9.78 -9.75
C GLU A 110 19.08 9.27 -10.50
N LEU A 111 20.25 9.92 -10.37
CA LEU A 111 21.51 9.38 -10.90
C LEU A 111 21.89 8.05 -10.24
N SER A 112 21.55 7.84 -8.94
CA SER A 112 21.69 6.53 -8.29
C SER A 112 20.81 5.48 -8.97
N ARG A 113 19.54 5.80 -9.25
CA ARG A 113 18.62 4.88 -9.98
C ARG A 113 19.13 4.56 -11.37
N MET A 114 19.62 5.56 -12.12
CA MET A 114 20.21 5.39 -13.45
C MET A 114 21.47 4.53 -13.40
N ALA A 115 22.24 4.57 -12.30
CA ALA A 115 23.38 3.68 -12.08
C ALA A 115 22.97 2.25 -11.67
N GLY A 116 21.68 1.98 -11.45
CA GLY A 116 21.14 0.67 -11.08
C GLY A 116 21.00 0.44 -9.57
N VAL A 117 21.02 1.51 -8.77
CA VAL A 117 20.77 1.41 -7.32
C VAL A 117 19.27 1.43 -7.04
N SER A 118 18.77 0.40 -6.40
CA SER A 118 17.38 0.32 -5.94
C SER A 118 17.11 1.33 -4.81
N PRO A 119 15.92 1.95 -4.74
CA PRO A 119 15.48 2.65 -3.53
C PRO A 119 15.61 1.81 -2.26
N TRP A 120 15.48 0.50 -2.41
CA TRP A 120 15.51 -0.51 -1.34
C TRP A 120 16.92 -1.01 -0.99
N VAL A 121 17.97 -0.38 -1.49
CA VAL A 121 19.37 -0.79 -1.27
C VAL A 121 19.69 -1.05 0.20
N TRP A 122 19.17 -0.24 1.13
CA TRP A 122 19.42 -0.41 2.56
C TRP A 122 18.32 -1.22 3.27
N TRP A 123 17.02 -0.88 3.03
CA TRP A 123 15.88 -1.53 3.68
C TRP A 123 15.59 -2.93 3.12
N GLY A 124 15.79 -3.12 1.83
CA GLY A 124 15.59 -4.39 1.14
C GLY A 124 16.84 -5.25 1.05
N ASP A 125 18.00 -4.77 1.52
CA ASP A 125 19.31 -5.44 1.34
C ASP A 125 19.64 -5.71 -0.15
N VAL A 126 19.17 -4.84 -1.05
CA VAL A 126 19.33 -4.97 -2.50
C VAL A 126 20.70 -4.42 -2.91
N VAL A 127 21.70 -5.29 -2.89
CA VAL A 127 23.09 -4.93 -3.26
C VAL A 127 23.16 -4.62 -4.76
N PRO A 128 23.59 -3.40 -5.18
CA PRO A 128 23.69 -3.05 -6.59
C PRO A 128 24.78 -3.85 -7.29
N GLU A 129 24.59 -4.06 -8.60
CA GLU A 129 25.61 -4.67 -9.44
C GLU A 129 26.81 -3.72 -9.63
N LYS A 130 28.03 -4.26 -9.53
CA LYS A 130 29.26 -3.49 -9.82
C LYS A 130 29.39 -3.24 -11.31
N LYS A 131 29.75 -2.00 -11.68
CA LYS A 131 29.93 -1.56 -13.06
C LYS A 131 31.31 -1.00 -13.29
N THR A 132 31.88 -1.36 -14.43
CA THR A 132 33.20 -0.86 -14.88
C THR A 132 33.06 0.39 -15.73
N CYS A 133 31.85 0.73 -16.18
CA CYS A 133 31.60 1.93 -16.98
C CYS A 133 30.18 2.42 -16.74
N LEU A 134 30.01 3.73 -16.65
CA LEU A 134 28.67 4.38 -16.63
C LEU A 134 28.61 5.42 -17.74
N THR A 135 27.60 5.31 -18.59
CA THR A 135 27.40 6.18 -19.75
C THR A 135 25.99 6.79 -19.72
N ILE A 136 25.84 7.89 -20.42
CA ILE A 136 24.56 8.56 -20.66
C ILE A 136 24.58 9.13 -22.09
N ASN A 137 23.44 9.16 -22.78
CA ASN A 137 23.34 9.75 -24.10
C ASN A 137 23.62 11.27 -24.06
N GLU A 138 24.31 11.82 -25.04
CA GLU A 138 24.63 13.25 -25.08
C GLU A 138 23.38 14.13 -25.21
N ASP A 139 22.31 13.62 -25.84
CA ASP A 139 21.01 14.26 -26.01
C ASP A 139 20.05 13.99 -24.83
N PHE A 140 20.48 13.24 -23.81
CA PHE A 140 19.62 12.89 -22.66
C PHE A 140 19.09 14.14 -21.95
N VAL A 141 17.77 14.16 -21.75
CA VAL A 141 17.09 15.15 -20.92
C VAL A 141 15.90 14.51 -20.22
N THR A 142 15.75 14.79 -18.94
CA THR A 142 14.52 14.49 -18.19
C THR A 142 14.18 15.67 -17.28
N GLU A 143 12.90 16.01 -17.21
CA GLU A 143 12.36 16.98 -16.26
C GLU A 143 11.22 16.31 -15.52
N GLN A 144 11.26 16.35 -14.19
CA GLN A 144 10.29 15.68 -13.34
C GLN A 144 9.87 16.60 -12.21
N HIS A 145 8.60 16.51 -11.82
CA HIS A 145 8.03 17.20 -10.67
C HIS A 145 6.85 16.38 -10.11
N PRO A 146 6.48 16.60 -8.83
CA PRO A 146 5.43 15.79 -8.22
C PRO A 146 4.03 16.12 -8.78
N SER A 147 3.22 15.08 -8.96
CA SER A 147 1.78 15.18 -9.23
C SER A 147 0.98 15.52 -7.97
N VAL A 148 1.49 15.15 -6.80
CA VAL A 148 0.90 15.45 -5.48
C VAL A 148 1.90 16.25 -4.65
N GLU A 149 1.46 17.40 -4.10
CA GLU A 149 2.35 18.35 -3.43
C GLU A 149 3.03 17.77 -2.19
N TYR A 150 2.26 17.17 -1.28
CA TYR A 150 2.75 16.48 -0.09
C TYR A 150 2.44 14.99 -0.19
N ARG A 151 3.45 14.15 0.01
CA ARG A 151 3.37 12.70 -0.18
C ARG A 151 4.27 11.98 0.80
N GLY A 152 3.76 10.95 1.43
CA GLY A 152 4.52 10.25 2.44
C GLY A 152 3.77 9.15 3.14
N ILE A 153 4.27 8.78 4.31
CA ILE A 153 3.75 7.64 5.09
C ILE A 153 3.22 8.08 6.45
N PHE A 154 2.28 7.32 6.98
CA PHE A 154 2.02 7.23 8.41
C PHE A 154 2.66 5.96 8.94
N LEU A 155 3.59 6.12 9.88
CA LEU A 155 4.27 5.01 10.52
C LEU A 155 3.39 4.48 11.66
N ASN A 156 2.61 3.47 11.36
CA ASN A 156 1.59 2.92 12.27
C ASN A 156 2.14 1.69 13.01
N ASP A 157 2.95 1.90 14.03
CA ASP A 157 3.78 0.94 14.74
C ASP A 157 3.02 0.14 15.82
N GLU A 158 2.31 -0.90 15.48
CA GLU A 158 1.39 -1.67 16.32
C GLU A 158 2.05 -2.64 17.34
N ASP A 159 3.02 -2.22 18.12
CA ASP A 159 3.70 -2.96 19.20
C ASP A 159 4.77 -3.98 18.78
N TRP A 160 4.86 -4.39 17.53
CA TRP A 160 5.90 -5.31 17.05
C TRP A 160 6.60 -4.74 15.80
N SER A 161 7.51 -5.50 15.21
CA SER A 161 8.24 -5.12 14.01
C SER A 161 9.19 -3.93 14.22
N LEU A 162 8.95 -2.79 13.60
CA LEU A 162 9.88 -1.66 13.54
C LEU A 162 10.34 -1.17 14.91
N ARG A 163 9.44 -1.01 15.88
CA ARG A 163 9.76 -0.50 17.21
C ARG A 163 10.68 -1.43 18.01
N PRO A 164 10.37 -2.74 18.20
CA PRO A 164 11.29 -3.67 18.85
C PRO A 164 12.65 -3.77 18.14
N TRP A 165 12.65 -3.80 16.82
CA TRP A 165 13.89 -3.82 16.04
C TRP A 165 14.72 -2.55 16.25
N SER A 166 14.11 -1.37 16.15
CA SER A 166 14.80 -0.10 16.40
C SER A 166 15.42 -0.07 17.79
N SER A 167 14.62 -0.31 18.83
CA SER A 167 15.05 -0.16 20.22
C SER A 167 16.01 -1.22 20.74
N LYS A 168 16.01 -2.44 20.17
CA LYS A 168 16.81 -3.57 20.64
C LYS A 168 17.99 -3.90 19.73
N THR A 169 17.93 -3.54 18.44
CA THR A 169 18.95 -3.92 17.47
C THR A 169 19.65 -2.74 16.83
N PHE A 170 18.91 -1.84 16.20
CA PHE A 170 19.51 -0.84 15.30
C PHE A 170 19.86 0.49 16.01
N ASP A 171 18.98 0.99 16.88
CA ASP A 171 19.13 2.30 17.53
C ASP A 171 18.79 2.19 19.03
N PRO A 172 19.51 1.33 19.78
CA PRO A 172 19.21 1.08 21.18
C PRO A 172 19.42 2.35 22.00
N SER A 173 18.39 2.73 22.74
CA SER A 173 18.45 3.89 23.64
C SER A 173 19.15 3.54 24.95
N PRO A 174 20.07 4.36 25.44
CA PRO A 174 20.53 4.23 26.81
C PRO A 174 19.40 4.62 27.76
N ASN A 175 18.83 3.64 28.43
CA ASN A 175 17.93 3.72 29.59
C ASN A 175 16.93 4.90 29.62
N THR A 176 15.74 4.71 29.09
CA THR A 176 14.57 5.51 29.49
C THR A 176 13.63 4.58 30.27
N HIS A 177 13.93 4.37 31.55
CA HIS A 177 12.98 3.80 32.50
C HIS A 177 12.01 4.91 32.95
N HIS A 178 11.00 5.19 32.16
CA HIS A 178 9.82 5.89 32.64
C HIS A 178 8.62 4.97 32.47
N PRO A 179 8.07 4.41 33.55
CA PRO A 179 6.83 3.65 33.46
C PRO A 179 5.69 4.63 33.14
N THR A 180 5.12 4.53 31.96
CA THR A 180 3.86 5.22 31.66
C THR A 180 2.72 4.48 32.35
N SER A 181 1.97 5.21 33.15
CA SER A 181 1.06 4.69 34.19
C SER A 181 -0.35 4.37 33.71
N ASN A 182 -0.63 4.25 32.41
CA ASN A 182 -1.99 4.17 31.91
C ASN A 182 -2.29 3.02 30.93
N THR A 183 -1.40 2.05 30.76
CA THR A 183 -1.71 0.87 29.95
C THR A 183 -1.84 -0.37 30.83
N GLN A 184 -2.79 -1.25 30.52
CA GLN A 184 -2.98 -2.54 31.19
C GLN A 184 -1.81 -3.53 31.01
N HIS A 185 -0.75 -3.11 30.29
CA HIS A 185 0.47 -3.85 30.09
C HIS A 185 1.68 -2.96 30.40
N PRO A 186 2.44 -3.23 31.47
CA PRO A 186 3.62 -2.46 31.85
C PRO A 186 4.84 -2.88 31.01
N THR A 187 4.81 -2.65 29.70
CA THR A 187 6.03 -2.71 28.90
C THR A 187 6.72 -1.34 29.00
N PRO A 188 8.04 -1.28 29.24
CA PRO A 188 8.76 0.00 29.26
C PRO A 188 8.61 0.64 27.88
N ASN A 189 8.35 1.97 27.84
CA ASN A 189 8.32 2.71 26.60
C ASN A 189 9.64 2.54 25.86
N THR A 190 9.54 2.04 24.64
CA THR A 190 10.65 1.93 23.71
C THR A 190 10.54 3.03 22.67
N GLN A 191 11.65 3.53 22.18
CA GLN A 191 11.64 4.58 21.16
C GLN A 191 12.01 4.03 19.80
N ILE A 192 11.42 4.62 18.76
CA ILE A 192 12.02 4.62 17.43
C ILE A 192 13.03 5.75 17.44
N GLY A 193 14.32 5.41 17.47
CA GLY A 193 15.39 6.39 17.69
C GLY A 193 15.70 7.25 16.47
N PRO A 194 16.51 8.32 16.63
CA PRO A 194 16.80 9.27 15.57
C PRO A 194 17.56 8.66 14.39
N GLN A 195 18.38 7.61 14.60
CA GLN A 195 19.06 6.92 13.50
C GLN A 195 18.09 6.08 12.69
N THR A 196 17.09 5.46 13.33
CA THR A 196 15.99 4.76 12.64
C THR A 196 15.19 5.75 11.81
N TYR A 197 14.79 6.88 12.37
CA TYR A 197 14.12 7.94 11.59
C TYR A 197 14.99 8.43 10.43
N LYS A 198 16.31 8.59 10.61
CA LYS A 198 17.23 8.94 9.51
C LYS A 198 17.11 7.93 8.35
N LYS A 199 17.10 6.63 8.65
CA LYS A 199 16.98 5.59 7.61
C LYS A 199 15.61 5.60 6.93
N ILE A 200 14.54 5.87 7.68
CA ILE A 200 13.19 6.06 7.11
C ILE A 200 13.19 7.29 6.19
N PHE A 201 13.73 8.42 6.63
CA PHE A 201 13.77 9.64 5.83
C PHE A 201 14.64 9.48 4.58
N GLN A 202 15.73 8.75 4.64
CA GLN A 202 16.55 8.38 3.48
C GLN A 202 15.76 7.53 2.48
N LEU A 203 14.94 6.57 2.94
CA LEU A 203 14.04 5.81 2.06
C LEU A 203 13.01 6.72 1.41
N LEU A 204 12.36 7.61 2.19
CA LEU A 204 11.41 8.57 1.67
C LEU A 204 12.02 9.48 0.59
N LEU A 205 13.25 9.95 0.79
CA LEU A 205 13.96 10.72 -0.24
C LEU A 205 14.21 9.89 -1.52
N ARG A 206 14.58 8.61 -1.40
CA ARG A 206 14.75 7.72 -2.56
C ARG A 206 13.44 7.46 -3.30
N LEU A 207 12.32 7.40 -2.57
CA LEU A 207 10.97 7.27 -3.10
C LEU A 207 10.33 8.62 -3.45
N ARG A 208 11.10 9.71 -3.40
CA ARG A 208 10.67 11.08 -3.73
C ARG A 208 9.49 11.59 -2.88
N ALA A 209 9.33 11.04 -1.67
CA ALA A 209 8.39 11.51 -0.66
C ALA A 209 8.98 12.66 0.16
N ASN A 210 8.11 13.48 0.77
CA ASN A 210 8.50 14.67 1.53
C ASN A 210 7.80 14.81 2.88
N ALA A 211 6.91 13.88 3.28
CA ALA A 211 6.12 14.00 4.51
C ALA A 211 6.08 12.67 5.29
N ILE A 212 5.90 12.78 6.60
CA ILE A 212 5.64 11.63 7.48
C ILE A 212 4.70 12.03 8.63
N TRP A 213 3.82 11.12 9.00
CA TRP A 213 3.19 11.05 10.31
C TRP A 213 3.93 10.01 11.15
N PRO A 214 4.62 10.44 12.23
CA PRO A 214 5.42 9.53 13.05
C PRO A 214 4.57 8.54 13.85
N ALA A 215 5.24 7.50 14.36
CA ALA A 215 4.68 6.51 15.27
C ALA A 215 4.00 7.12 16.50
N MET A 216 2.85 6.57 16.90
CA MET A 216 2.02 7.12 17.97
C MET A 216 1.39 6.10 18.91
N HIS A 217 1.64 4.81 18.71
CA HIS A 217 0.96 3.77 19.49
C HIS A 217 1.40 3.72 20.96
N PRO A 218 0.56 3.15 21.85
CA PRO A 218 0.93 2.91 23.25
C PRO A 218 2.24 2.11 23.36
N GLY A 219 3.13 2.56 24.25
CA GLY A 219 4.44 1.94 24.41
C GLY A 219 5.53 2.50 23.48
N THR A 220 5.19 3.39 22.52
CA THR A 220 6.15 4.14 21.71
C THR A 220 6.35 5.53 22.28
N THR A 221 7.62 5.92 22.45
CA THR A 221 7.96 7.31 22.84
C THR A 221 7.58 8.27 21.72
N ALA A 222 6.87 9.34 22.04
CA ALA A 222 6.45 10.34 21.08
C ALA A 222 7.63 10.93 20.30
N PHE A 223 7.43 11.17 19.00
CA PHE A 223 8.45 11.68 18.09
C PHE A 223 9.15 12.93 18.62
N PHE A 224 8.40 13.90 19.14
CA PHE A 224 8.97 15.14 19.68
C PHE A 224 9.64 14.97 21.06
N LYS A 225 9.37 13.88 21.77
CA LYS A 225 10.10 13.49 22.99
C LYS A 225 11.38 12.73 22.69
N THR A 226 11.53 12.21 21.46
CA THR A 226 12.70 11.45 21.03
C THR A 226 13.84 12.43 20.67
N PRO A 227 14.94 12.48 21.45
CA PRO A 227 16.01 13.44 21.22
C PRO A 227 16.63 13.30 19.82
N GLY A 228 16.72 14.41 19.09
CA GLY A 228 17.31 14.44 17.75
C GLY A 228 16.37 14.07 16.60
N ALA A 229 15.19 13.48 16.83
CA ALA A 229 14.29 13.05 15.76
C ALA A 229 13.83 14.24 14.89
N LYS A 230 13.37 15.35 15.51
CA LYS A 230 12.96 16.55 14.75
C LYS A 230 14.12 17.21 14.00
N THR A 231 15.30 17.28 14.62
CA THR A 231 16.51 17.81 13.95
C THR A 231 16.88 16.97 12.72
N MET A 232 16.72 15.64 12.81
CA MET A 232 16.95 14.75 11.69
C MET A 232 15.94 14.95 10.56
N ALA A 233 14.65 15.13 10.90
CA ALA A 233 13.62 15.44 9.92
C ALA A 233 13.89 16.75 9.19
N ASP A 234 14.24 17.80 9.91
CA ASP A 234 14.59 19.10 9.34
C ASP A 234 15.84 19.00 8.44
N SER A 235 16.84 18.21 8.84
CA SER A 235 18.04 17.97 8.03
C SER A 235 17.74 17.22 6.73
N CYS A 236 16.81 16.27 6.76
CA CYS A 236 16.35 15.54 5.59
C CYS A 236 15.26 16.28 4.79
N GLY A 237 14.84 17.47 5.22
CA GLY A 237 13.80 18.25 4.56
C GLY A 237 12.41 17.59 4.61
N ILE A 238 12.16 16.71 5.58
CA ILE A 238 10.91 15.97 5.72
C ILE A 238 9.92 16.75 6.58
N ILE A 239 8.69 16.85 6.09
CA ILE A 239 7.58 17.53 6.74
C ILE A 239 6.97 16.58 7.77
N ILE A 240 6.84 17.07 9.01
CA ILE A 240 6.22 16.32 10.10
C ILE A 240 4.77 16.76 10.26
N GLY A 241 3.86 15.81 10.06
CA GLY A 241 2.45 15.91 10.44
C GLY A 241 2.12 14.96 11.58
N THR A 242 0.85 14.87 11.92
CA THR A 242 0.32 13.91 12.91
C THR A 242 -1.05 13.41 12.49
N SER A 243 -1.44 12.25 12.99
CA SER A 243 -2.70 11.61 12.63
C SER A 243 -3.93 12.39 13.09
N HIS A 244 -5.09 11.94 12.66
CA HIS A 244 -6.40 12.49 13.02
C HIS A 244 -6.69 12.51 14.53
N CYS A 245 -5.98 11.70 15.33
CA CYS A 245 -6.10 11.67 16.79
C CYS A 245 -5.15 12.65 17.49
N GLU A 246 -4.19 13.21 16.78
CA GLU A 246 -2.99 13.86 17.30
C GLU A 246 -2.92 15.34 16.87
N PRO A 247 -3.86 16.22 17.31
CA PRO A 247 -3.93 17.59 16.82
C PRO A 247 -2.71 18.41 17.23
N LEU A 248 -2.35 19.36 16.36
CA LEU A 248 -1.30 20.35 16.58
C LEU A 248 0.06 19.74 16.97
N LEU A 249 0.45 18.64 16.28
CA LEU A 249 1.72 17.94 16.45
C LEU A 249 1.92 17.29 17.83
N ARG A 250 0.85 16.99 18.53
CA ARG A 250 0.89 16.26 19.80
C ARG A 250 0.75 14.75 19.58
N ASN A 251 1.25 13.98 20.51
CA ASN A 251 0.96 12.55 20.67
C ASN A 251 0.19 12.38 21.99
N ASN A 252 -1.14 12.26 21.90
CA ASN A 252 -2.00 12.25 23.08
C ASN A 252 -1.80 10.99 23.94
N VAL A 253 -1.29 9.89 23.35
CA VAL A 253 -1.05 8.63 24.06
C VAL A 253 0.11 8.72 25.04
N ASP A 254 1.23 9.31 24.61
CA ASP A 254 2.48 9.37 25.40
C ASP A 254 2.68 10.73 26.10
N GLU A 255 2.08 11.80 25.58
CA GLU A 255 2.33 13.16 26.09
C GLU A 255 1.22 13.68 27.04
N TRP A 256 0.02 13.13 27.01
CA TRP A 256 -1.07 13.55 27.91
C TRP A 256 -1.01 12.80 29.23
N ASP A 257 -0.58 13.45 30.30
CA ASP A 257 -0.63 12.89 31.64
C ASP A 257 -1.94 13.33 32.34
N ALA A 258 -2.89 12.42 32.42
CA ALA A 258 -4.18 12.67 33.08
C ALA A 258 -4.07 12.97 34.59
N LYS A 259 -3.02 12.52 35.28
CA LYS A 259 -2.80 12.81 36.68
C LYS A 259 -2.40 14.27 36.90
N VAL A 260 -1.69 14.87 35.94
CA VAL A 260 -1.22 16.26 35.99
C VAL A 260 -2.23 17.21 35.35
N ARG A 261 -2.84 16.79 34.21
CA ARG A 261 -3.64 17.67 33.35
C ARG A 261 -5.16 17.43 33.50
N GLY A 262 -5.58 16.37 34.22
CA GLY A 262 -6.98 15.93 34.29
C GLY A 262 -7.44 15.22 33.01
N ALA A 263 -8.76 15.08 32.83
CA ALA A 263 -9.35 14.43 31.69
C ALA A 263 -9.04 15.15 30.37
N PHE A 264 -8.79 14.36 29.30
CA PHE A 264 -8.66 14.89 27.92
C PHE A 264 -10.05 15.20 27.36
N ASN A 265 -10.71 16.19 27.92
CA ASN A 265 -12.10 16.54 27.69
C ASN A 265 -12.24 18.04 27.47
N TYR A 266 -12.55 18.45 26.23
CA TYR A 266 -12.61 19.87 25.86
C TYR A 266 -13.78 20.62 26.47
N LYS A 267 -14.90 19.92 26.77
CA LYS A 267 -16.07 20.52 27.39
C LYS A 267 -15.82 20.95 28.83
N THR A 268 -15.05 20.15 29.58
CA THR A 268 -14.86 20.33 31.02
C THR A 268 -13.46 20.75 31.43
N ASN A 269 -12.48 20.62 30.51
CA ASN A 269 -11.04 20.86 30.79
C ASN A 269 -10.33 21.63 29.68
N ARG A 270 -11.04 22.56 29.03
CA ARG A 270 -10.57 23.32 27.85
C ARG A 270 -9.23 24.01 28.08
N GLU A 271 -9.02 24.65 29.23
CA GLU A 271 -7.80 25.40 29.52
C GLU A 271 -6.56 24.51 29.51
N GLN A 272 -6.62 23.34 30.13
CA GLN A 272 -5.48 22.42 30.15
C GLN A 272 -5.21 21.81 28.79
N VAL A 273 -6.25 21.51 28.00
CA VAL A 273 -6.08 21.04 26.63
C VAL A 273 -5.45 22.13 25.75
N GLN A 274 -5.90 23.39 25.86
CA GLN A 274 -5.27 24.50 25.14
C GLN A 274 -3.82 24.73 25.59
N LYS A 275 -3.54 24.68 26.89
CA LYS A 275 -2.17 24.82 27.42
C LYS A 275 -1.26 23.73 26.86
N TYR A 276 -1.73 22.51 26.79
CA TYR A 276 -1.04 21.38 26.18
C TYR A 276 -0.68 21.63 24.71
N TRP A 277 -1.61 22.16 23.91
CA TRP A 277 -1.34 22.53 22.52
C TRP A 277 -0.38 23.73 22.41
N ILE A 278 -0.56 24.75 23.26
CA ILE A 278 0.31 25.95 23.28
C ILE A 278 1.78 25.59 23.53
N GLU A 279 2.05 24.68 24.46
CA GLU A 279 3.41 24.19 24.74
C GLU A 279 4.08 23.67 23.48
N ARG A 280 3.38 22.85 22.66
CA ARG A 280 3.91 22.35 21.40
C ARG A 280 4.08 23.47 20.36
N LEU A 281 3.12 24.33 20.21
CA LEU A 281 3.22 25.46 19.27
C LEU A 281 4.42 26.36 19.59
N GLN A 282 4.67 26.63 20.88
CA GLN A 282 5.85 27.41 21.33
C GLN A 282 7.17 26.67 21.01
N GLU A 283 7.21 25.35 21.16
CA GLU A 283 8.38 24.52 20.83
C GLU A 283 8.72 24.58 19.34
N VAL A 284 7.71 24.49 18.47
CA VAL A 284 7.91 24.41 17.02
C VAL A 284 7.85 25.75 16.29
N ARG A 285 7.67 26.89 17.00
CA ARG A 285 7.45 28.21 16.38
C ARG A 285 8.56 28.66 15.43
N HIS A 286 9.79 28.20 15.64
CA HIS A 286 10.95 28.52 14.80
C HIS A 286 11.35 27.39 13.84
N SER A 287 10.66 26.25 13.94
CA SER A 287 10.86 25.11 13.06
C SER A 287 10.10 25.28 11.76
N LYS A 288 10.70 24.81 10.68
CA LYS A 288 10.04 24.68 9.38
C LYS A 288 9.54 23.23 9.21
N ASN A 289 8.88 22.97 8.12
CA ASN A 289 8.42 21.61 7.77
C ASN A 289 7.47 21.00 8.83
N ASN A 290 6.49 21.78 9.28
CA ASN A 290 5.42 21.31 10.15
C ASN A 290 4.08 21.35 9.41
N MET A 291 3.28 20.30 9.56
CA MET A 291 1.91 20.20 9.07
C MET A 291 0.98 20.00 10.27
N PHE A 292 0.07 20.92 10.50
CA PHE A 292 -0.78 20.93 11.69
C PHE A 292 -2.09 20.21 11.41
N THR A 293 -2.30 19.05 12.02
CA THR A 293 -3.62 18.42 12.07
C THR A 293 -4.52 19.23 12.98
N ILE A 294 -5.69 19.61 12.51
CA ILE A 294 -6.73 20.32 13.27
C ILE A 294 -7.93 19.45 13.54
N GLY A 295 -8.76 19.87 14.49
CA GLY A 295 -9.85 19.07 15.03
C GLY A 295 -9.43 18.38 16.32
N MET A 296 -10.23 17.47 16.80
CA MET A 296 -9.96 16.70 18.02
C MET A 296 -10.78 15.41 17.98
N ARG A 297 -10.16 14.33 18.42
CA ARG A 297 -10.81 13.07 18.85
C ARG A 297 -10.42 12.78 20.31
N GLY A 298 -10.66 11.59 20.80
CA GLY A 298 -10.18 11.15 22.10
C GLY A 298 -8.69 10.77 22.09
N ILE A 299 -8.21 10.25 23.23
CA ILE A 299 -6.87 9.66 23.30
C ILE A 299 -6.87 8.35 22.49
N HIS A 300 -5.77 8.10 21.78
CA HIS A 300 -5.67 7.00 20.83
C HIS A 300 -6.80 7.11 19.79
N ASP A 301 -7.38 6.09 19.30
CA ASP A 301 -8.48 6.14 18.30
C ASP A 301 -9.89 6.33 18.94
N GLY A 302 -9.95 6.87 20.15
CA GLY A 302 -11.20 7.13 20.85
C GLY A 302 -12.01 8.31 20.30
N SER A 303 -13.31 8.35 20.60
CA SER A 303 -14.18 9.50 20.27
C SER A 303 -13.97 10.66 21.24
N MET A 304 -14.30 11.90 20.82
CA MET A 304 -14.26 13.09 21.66
C MET A 304 -15.19 12.94 22.89
N GLU A 305 -14.61 13.12 24.09
CA GLU A 305 -15.34 12.91 25.34
C GLU A 305 -16.17 14.12 25.77
N GLY A 306 -17.19 13.88 26.60
CA GLY A 306 -18.00 14.91 27.25
C GLY A 306 -19.22 15.39 26.47
N TYR A 307 -19.41 14.94 25.25
CA TYR A 307 -20.53 15.30 24.38
C TYR A 307 -21.41 14.08 24.13
N LYS A 308 -22.72 14.23 24.35
CA LYS A 308 -23.67 13.11 24.31
C LYS A 308 -24.41 12.99 22.98
N THR A 309 -24.83 14.11 22.42
CA THR A 309 -25.58 14.16 21.16
C THR A 309 -24.67 14.53 19.99
N MET A 310 -25.12 14.26 18.78
CA MET A 310 -24.42 14.63 17.57
C MET A 310 -24.27 16.16 17.43
N ASP A 311 -25.32 16.92 17.82
CA ASP A 311 -25.30 18.38 17.78
C ASP A 311 -24.29 18.96 18.78
N GLU A 312 -24.27 18.44 20.03
CA GLU A 312 -23.25 18.80 21.02
C GLU A 312 -21.83 18.52 20.51
N LYS A 313 -21.61 17.37 19.84
CA LYS A 313 -20.31 17.04 19.26
C LYS A 313 -19.92 17.99 18.13
N LEU A 314 -20.88 18.36 17.28
CA LEU A 314 -20.68 19.32 16.21
C LEU A 314 -20.26 20.69 16.75
N GLU A 315 -21.03 21.25 17.69
CA GLU A 315 -20.72 22.52 18.36
C GLU A 315 -19.36 22.47 19.06
N GLY A 316 -19.09 21.37 19.79
CA GLY A 316 -17.83 21.18 20.50
C GLY A 316 -16.64 21.11 19.56
N LEU A 317 -16.73 20.37 18.45
CA LEU A 317 -15.65 20.27 17.46
C LEU A 317 -15.47 21.57 16.69
N GLN A 318 -16.57 22.30 16.39
CA GLN A 318 -16.49 23.64 15.80
C GLN A 318 -15.74 24.61 16.71
N GLN A 319 -16.02 24.58 18.02
CA GLN A 319 -15.30 25.40 19.00
C GLN A 319 -13.80 25.04 19.03
N VAL A 320 -13.46 23.75 19.01
CA VAL A 320 -12.08 23.26 18.94
C VAL A 320 -11.35 23.84 17.72
N ILE A 321 -11.93 23.72 16.53
CA ILE A 321 -11.34 24.23 15.28
C ILE A 321 -11.10 25.74 15.38
N ASN A 322 -12.09 26.50 15.83
CA ASN A 322 -12.00 27.95 15.96
C ASN A 322 -10.88 28.37 16.93
N ASP A 323 -10.77 27.67 18.06
CA ASP A 323 -9.72 27.94 19.05
C ASP A 323 -8.33 27.58 18.49
N GLN A 324 -8.20 26.45 17.81
CA GLN A 324 -6.93 26.05 17.16
C GLN A 324 -6.47 27.06 16.12
N GLN A 325 -7.39 27.64 15.33
CA GLN A 325 -7.05 28.73 14.39
C GLN A 325 -6.53 29.98 15.12
N GLN A 326 -7.12 30.33 16.27
CA GLN A 326 -6.65 31.44 17.10
C GLN A 326 -5.27 31.14 17.70
N LEU A 327 -5.05 29.93 18.20
CA LEU A 327 -3.75 29.51 18.75
C LEU A 327 -2.65 29.54 17.69
N LEU A 328 -2.91 29.01 16.47
CA LEU A 328 -1.97 29.08 15.36
C LEU A 328 -1.64 30.54 15.02
N ARG A 329 -2.64 31.41 14.91
CA ARG A 329 -2.44 32.84 14.64
C ARG A 329 -1.55 33.51 15.70
N LYS A 330 -1.76 33.17 16.96
CA LYS A 330 -1.05 33.77 18.08
C LYS A 330 0.40 33.29 18.22
N TYR A 331 0.66 32.01 18.01
CA TYR A 331 1.95 31.38 18.36
C TYR A 331 2.82 31.01 17.15
N ILE A 332 2.23 30.82 15.97
CA ILE A 332 2.94 30.41 14.75
C ILE A 332 2.94 31.52 13.69
N GLY A 333 1.78 32.15 13.49
CA GLY A 333 1.55 33.18 12.47
C GLY A 333 0.22 33.01 11.77
N ALA A 334 0.05 33.68 10.63
CA ALA A 334 -1.20 33.63 9.85
C ALA A 334 -1.57 32.19 9.51
N PRO A 335 -2.72 31.66 9.99
CA PRO A 335 -3.10 30.25 9.80
C PRO A 335 -3.22 29.88 8.33
N GLU A 336 -3.71 30.79 7.48
CA GLU A 336 -3.85 30.63 6.04
C GLU A 336 -2.53 30.43 5.28
N LYS A 337 -1.39 30.66 5.94
CA LYS A 337 -0.02 30.41 5.43
C LYS A 337 0.62 29.16 6.00
N GLN A 338 -0.06 28.47 6.90
CA GLN A 338 0.44 27.24 7.52
C GLN A 338 -0.13 26.01 6.80
N MET A 339 0.65 24.96 6.67
CA MET A 339 0.15 23.66 6.25
C MET A 339 -0.78 23.11 7.30
N GLN A 340 -2.05 22.92 6.97
CA GLN A 340 -3.05 22.40 7.88
C GLN A 340 -3.86 21.30 7.21
N VAL A 341 -4.23 20.31 7.98
CA VAL A 341 -5.04 19.16 7.50
C VAL A 341 -6.17 18.86 8.49
N PHE A 342 -7.35 18.63 7.97
CA PHE A 342 -8.50 18.11 8.71
C PHE A 342 -8.87 16.74 8.14
N VAL A 343 -8.98 15.74 9.00
CA VAL A 343 -9.22 14.35 8.62
C VAL A 343 -10.61 13.92 9.11
N PRO A 344 -11.63 13.93 8.26
CA PRO A 344 -12.99 13.48 8.60
C PRO A 344 -13.06 11.95 8.65
N TYR A 345 -12.44 11.35 9.67
CA TYR A 345 -12.34 9.91 9.86
C TYR A 345 -13.43 9.38 10.79
N LYS A 346 -14.05 8.25 10.44
CA LYS A 346 -15.12 7.58 11.21
C LYS A 346 -16.26 8.58 11.58
N GLU A 347 -16.58 8.74 12.87
CA GLU A 347 -17.64 9.62 13.37
C GLU A 347 -17.44 11.11 13.01
N VAL A 348 -16.22 11.54 12.74
CA VAL A 348 -15.95 12.92 12.33
C VAL A 348 -16.45 13.21 10.91
N LEU A 349 -16.53 12.19 10.05
CA LEU A 349 -17.14 12.33 8.72
C LEU A 349 -18.63 12.66 8.84
N GLU A 350 -19.36 12.03 9.76
CA GLU A 350 -20.77 12.33 9.99
C GLU A 350 -20.98 13.78 10.47
N LEU A 351 -20.07 14.28 11.33
CA LEU A 351 -20.10 15.68 11.79
C LEU A 351 -19.85 16.65 10.63
N TYR A 352 -18.89 16.31 9.77
CA TYR A 352 -18.61 17.12 8.58
C TYR A 352 -19.81 17.19 7.63
N GLN A 353 -20.46 16.06 7.38
CA GLN A 353 -21.67 15.97 6.55
C GLN A 353 -22.87 16.69 7.15
N LYS A 354 -22.92 16.83 8.49
CA LYS A 354 -23.93 17.62 9.20
C LYS A 354 -23.67 19.13 9.18
N GLY A 355 -22.60 19.59 8.56
CA GLY A 355 -22.33 21.00 8.36
C GLY A 355 -21.24 21.60 9.27
N LEU A 356 -20.33 20.79 9.81
CA LEU A 356 -19.12 21.28 10.46
C LEU A 356 -18.32 22.16 9.48
N GLN A 357 -18.02 23.38 9.91
CA GLN A 357 -17.30 24.34 9.08
C GLN A 357 -15.80 24.17 9.25
N VAL A 358 -15.11 23.80 8.20
CA VAL A 358 -13.64 23.74 8.13
C VAL A 358 -13.13 24.91 7.30
N PRO A 359 -12.17 25.73 7.79
CA PRO A 359 -11.64 26.86 7.04
C PRO A 359 -11.16 26.49 5.65
N ASP A 360 -11.42 27.33 4.66
CA ASP A 360 -11.19 27.04 3.23
C ASP A 360 -9.74 26.72 2.89
N HIS A 361 -8.78 27.29 3.61
CA HIS A 361 -7.34 27.05 3.43
C HIS A 361 -6.83 25.76 4.06
N VAL A 362 -7.68 24.99 4.75
CA VAL A 362 -7.33 23.71 5.38
C VAL A 362 -7.59 22.58 4.38
N THR A 363 -6.63 21.69 4.21
CA THR A 363 -6.75 20.49 3.37
C THR A 363 -7.79 19.53 3.97
N LEU A 364 -8.77 19.12 3.18
CA LEU A 364 -9.70 18.03 3.53
C LEU A 364 -9.06 16.70 3.14
N MET A 365 -8.87 15.82 4.12
CA MET A 365 -8.19 14.55 3.90
C MET A 365 -9.17 13.39 4.02
N TRP A 366 -9.56 12.82 2.88
CA TRP A 366 -10.47 11.68 2.79
C TRP A 366 -9.77 10.40 3.23
N CYS A 367 -10.53 9.44 3.73
CA CYS A 367 -10.00 8.17 4.19
C CYS A 367 -10.63 7.01 3.43
N ASP A 368 -9.89 5.93 3.30
CA ASP A 368 -10.45 4.65 2.93
C ASP A 368 -11.20 4.00 4.12
N ASP A 369 -11.81 2.86 3.86
CA ASP A 369 -12.50 2.06 4.87
C ASP A 369 -11.57 1.19 5.73
N ASN A 370 -10.27 1.46 5.70
CA ASN A 370 -9.13 0.74 6.28
C ASN A 370 -8.73 -0.53 5.51
N TYR A 371 -9.40 -0.87 4.42
CA TYR A 371 -9.09 -2.03 3.58
C TYR A 371 -8.74 -1.65 2.14
N GLY A 372 -8.50 -0.37 1.90
CA GLY A 372 -8.07 0.16 0.62
C GLY A 372 -9.21 0.68 -0.26
N TYR A 373 -10.46 0.77 0.19
CA TYR A 373 -11.59 1.32 -0.56
C TYR A 373 -11.93 2.71 -0.04
N ILE A 374 -11.71 3.77 -0.82
CA ILE A 374 -11.92 5.17 -0.42
C ILE A 374 -13.41 5.43 -0.21
N THR A 375 -13.76 5.93 0.99
CA THR A 375 -15.17 6.06 1.42
C THR A 375 -15.92 7.22 0.81
N ARG A 376 -15.23 8.27 0.38
CA ARG A 376 -15.71 9.38 -0.45
C ARG A 376 -14.54 10.21 -0.96
N LEU A 377 -14.82 11.06 -1.95
CA LEU A 377 -13.88 12.04 -2.49
C LEU A 377 -14.51 13.43 -2.49
N SER A 378 -13.72 14.45 -2.82
CA SER A 378 -14.18 15.83 -2.91
C SER A 378 -15.25 16.00 -4.00
N ASP A 379 -16.38 16.58 -3.63
CA ASP A 379 -17.39 17.01 -4.59
C ASP A 379 -16.94 18.25 -5.37
N SER A 380 -17.76 18.72 -6.32
CA SER A 380 -17.41 19.84 -7.20
C SER A 380 -17.17 21.18 -6.46
N ILE A 381 -17.73 21.36 -5.27
CA ILE A 381 -17.53 22.55 -4.43
C ILE A 381 -16.23 22.38 -3.63
N GLU A 382 -16.06 21.23 -3.02
CA GLU A 382 -14.87 20.91 -2.22
C GLU A 382 -13.59 20.90 -3.07
N GLN A 383 -13.66 20.52 -4.36
CA GLN A 383 -12.55 20.59 -5.30
C GLN A 383 -12.03 22.01 -5.54
N GLN A 384 -12.84 23.04 -5.27
CA GLN A 384 -12.47 24.45 -5.45
C GLN A 384 -11.81 25.07 -4.20
N ARG A 385 -11.73 24.33 -3.10
CA ARG A 385 -11.15 24.83 -1.85
C ARG A 385 -9.68 25.17 -2.01
N GLN A 386 -9.23 26.27 -1.41
CA GLN A 386 -7.83 26.71 -1.41
C GLN A 386 -6.91 25.65 -0.75
N GLY A 387 -7.36 25.01 0.30
CA GLY A 387 -6.63 23.95 1.02
C GLY A 387 -6.50 22.66 0.21
N GLY A 388 -7.33 22.47 -0.82
CA GLY A 388 -7.35 21.27 -1.65
C GLY A 388 -7.78 20.01 -0.91
N GLY A 389 -7.64 18.86 -1.59
CA GLY A 389 -7.95 17.53 -1.07
C GLY A 389 -6.71 16.69 -0.78
N GLY A 390 -6.82 15.80 0.20
CA GLY A 390 -5.84 14.78 0.54
C GLY A 390 -6.47 13.40 0.71
N VAL A 391 -5.64 12.35 0.73
CA VAL A 391 -6.03 10.96 1.04
C VAL A 391 -5.15 10.38 2.13
N TYR A 392 -5.80 9.74 3.08
CA TYR A 392 -5.22 8.81 4.04
C TYR A 392 -5.62 7.40 3.64
N TYR A 393 -4.66 6.62 3.13
CA TYR A 393 -4.82 5.29 2.54
C TYR A 393 -4.15 4.22 3.39
N HIS A 394 -4.66 2.98 3.42
CA HIS A 394 -4.10 1.89 4.21
C HIS A 394 -3.47 0.79 3.35
N LEU A 395 -2.18 0.50 3.58
CA LEU A 395 -1.52 -0.75 3.16
C LEU A 395 -1.42 -1.74 4.31
N SER A 396 -1.78 -1.33 5.52
CA SER A 396 -1.84 -2.15 6.72
C SER A 396 -2.87 -1.58 7.69
N TYR A 397 -3.50 -2.43 8.50
CA TYR A 397 -4.50 -1.99 9.47
C TYR A 397 -4.57 -2.92 10.67
N TRP A 398 -4.69 -2.33 11.87
CA TRP A 398 -5.07 -3.00 13.09
C TRP A 398 -6.53 -2.72 13.41
N GLY A 399 -7.41 -3.70 13.20
CA GLY A 399 -8.84 -3.50 13.50
C GLY A 399 -9.75 -4.61 12.98
N ARG A 400 -11.05 -4.35 12.98
CA ARG A 400 -12.10 -5.31 12.63
C ARG A 400 -12.56 -5.14 11.18
N PRO A 401 -12.91 -6.25 10.47
CA PRO A 401 -13.07 -7.65 10.96
C PRO A 401 -11.78 -8.38 11.25
N HIS A 402 -10.67 -8.07 10.56
CA HIS A 402 -9.35 -8.64 10.75
C HIS A 402 -8.25 -7.59 10.55
N ASP A 403 -7.13 -7.76 11.26
CA ASP A 403 -5.89 -7.04 10.95
C ASP A 403 -5.22 -7.63 9.69
N TYR A 404 -4.39 -6.81 9.04
CA TYR A 404 -3.44 -7.23 8.03
C TYR A 404 -2.18 -6.37 8.14
N LEU A 405 -1.20 -6.90 8.87
CA LEU A 405 0.03 -6.20 9.26
C LEU A 405 1.26 -7.07 9.04
N TRP A 406 1.05 -8.38 8.86
CA TRP A 406 2.13 -9.35 8.82
C TRP A 406 2.81 -9.41 7.46
N LEU A 407 2.02 -9.50 6.37
CA LEU A 407 2.50 -9.57 5.00
C LEU A 407 1.92 -8.43 4.16
N THR A 408 2.60 -8.08 3.07
CA THR A 408 2.06 -7.16 2.07
C THR A 408 1.23 -7.94 1.07
N THR A 409 -0.06 -7.72 1.10
CA THR A 409 -1.06 -8.54 0.38
C THR A 409 -2.14 -7.71 -0.33
N THR A 410 -2.03 -6.38 -0.33
CA THR A 410 -2.93 -5.50 -1.07
C THR A 410 -2.64 -5.62 -2.56
N GLN A 411 -3.67 -5.89 -3.37
CA GLN A 411 -3.48 -5.98 -4.81
C GLN A 411 -3.07 -4.63 -5.40
N PRO A 412 -1.99 -4.57 -6.19
CA PRO A 412 -1.53 -3.33 -6.82
C PRO A 412 -2.59 -2.61 -7.65
N GLY A 413 -3.47 -3.37 -8.31
CA GLY A 413 -4.60 -2.83 -9.05
C GLY A 413 -5.59 -2.06 -8.19
N LEU A 414 -5.76 -2.44 -6.91
CA LEU A 414 -6.59 -1.68 -5.98
C LEU A 414 -5.96 -0.34 -5.62
N ILE A 415 -4.65 -0.32 -5.34
CA ILE A 415 -3.92 0.93 -5.09
C ILE A 415 -4.06 1.86 -6.29
N TYR A 416 -3.84 1.33 -7.50
CA TYR A 416 -3.99 2.10 -8.74
C TYR A 416 -5.41 2.66 -8.91
N ASN A 417 -6.44 1.82 -8.80
CA ASN A 417 -7.83 2.22 -9.00
C ASN A 417 -8.22 3.39 -8.09
N GLU A 418 -7.99 3.23 -6.80
CA GLU A 418 -8.41 4.19 -5.79
C GLU A 418 -7.59 5.50 -5.84
N MET A 419 -6.28 5.40 -6.06
CA MET A 419 -5.43 6.58 -6.10
C MET A 419 -5.58 7.35 -7.41
N ARG A 420 -5.87 6.68 -8.53
CA ARG A 420 -6.23 7.32 -9.81
C ARG A 420 -7.55 8.06 -9.68
N GLU A 421 -8.56 7.42 -9.09
CA GLU A 421 -9.87 8.02 -8.85
C GLU A 421 -9.75 9.26 -7.95
N ALA A 422 -8.96 9.18 -6.87
CA ALA A 422 -8.68 10.31 -6.00
C ALA A 422 -8.02 11.48 -6.77
N TYR A 423 -7.02 11.19 -7.59
CA TYR A 423 -6.34 12.22 -8.38
C TYR A 423 -7.28 12.89 -9.38
N ASP A 424 -8.13 12.13 -10.06
CA ASP A 424 -9.11 12.62 -11.02
C ASP A 424 -10.19 13.51 -10.34
N HIS A 425 -10.46 13.29 -9.02
CA HIS A 425 -11.29 14.15 -8.18
C HIS A 425 -10.52 15.31 -7.51
N HIS A 426 -9.40 15.74 -8.10
CA HIS A 426 -8.58 16.86 -7.63
C HIS A 426 -7.98 16.69 -6.23
N VAL A 427 -7.89 15.47 -5.71
CA VAL A 427 -7.24 15.18 -4.45
C VAL A 427 -5.73 15.07 -4.67
N ARG A 428 -5.06 16.23 -4.79
CA ARG A 428 -3.65 16.37 -5.24
C ARG A 428 -2.78 17.12 -4.23
N LYS A 429 -3.34 17.48 -3.07
CA LYS A 429 -2.60 18.27 -2.07
C LYS A 429 -1.74 17.41 -1.17
N LEU A 430 -2.30 16.31 -0.63
CA LEU A 430 -1.63 15.47 0.37
C LEU A 430 -2.04 14.00 0.22
N TRP A 431 -1.07 13.13 0.01
CA TRP A 431 -1.26 11.67 0.06
C TRP A 431 -0.40 11.08 1.18
N ILE A 432 -1.03 10.43 2.15
CA ILE A 432 -0.37 9.70 3.24
C ILE A 432 -0.86 8.26 3.23
N VAL A 433 0.09 7.32 3.18
CA VAL A 433 -0.21 5.90 3.26
C VAL A 433 0.20 5.33 4.62
N ASN A 434 -0.73 4.66 5.26
CA ASN A 434 -0.50 3.92 6.50
C ASN A 434 0.32 2.66 6.19
N VAL A 435 1.49 2.56 6.82
CA VAL A 435 2.35 1.39 6.77
C VAL A 435 2.74 1.00 8.19
N HIS A 436 2.61 -0.29 8.50
CA HIS A 436 3.10 -0.83 9.77
C HIS A 436 4.64 -0.85 9.78
N ASP A 437 5.22 -1.39 8.72
CA ASP A 437 6.67 -1.48 8.53
C ASP A 437 7.06 -1.14 7.09
N PRO A 438 7.93 -0.12 6.89
CA PRO A 438 8.37 0.24 5.55
C PRO A 438 9.07 -0.90 4.80
N LYS A 439 9.82 -1.78 5.50
CA LYS A 439 10.52 -2.90 4.87
C LYS A 439 9.55 -3.92 4.29
N VAL A 440 8.49 -4.26 5.04
CA VAL A 440 7.48 -5.23 4.61
C VAL A 440 6.59 -4.65 3.50
N ALA A 441 6.32 -3.35 3.53
CA ALA A 441 5.44 -2.68 2.55
C ALA A 441 5.97 -2.73 1.10
N GLY A 442 7.31 -2.80 0.91
CA GLY A 442 7.96 -3.13 -0.36
C GLY A 442 7.40 -2.42 -1.59
N TYR A 443 6.98 -3.23 -2.57
CA TYR A 443 6.46 -2.76 -3.85
C TYR A 443 5.22 -1.88 -3.73
N ASP A 444 4.27 -2.21 -2.86
CA ASP A 444 3.02 -1.46 -2.74
C ASP A 444 3.26 -0.03 -2.28
N LEU A 445 4.23 0.17 -1.37
CA LEU A 445 4.68 1.50 -0.96
C LEU A 445 5.37 2.26 -2.10
N GLU A 446 6.22 1.58 -2.88
CA GLU A 446 6.87 2.21 -4.04
C GLU A 446 5.85 2.62 -5.10
N LEU A 447 4.89 1.74 -5.45
CA LEU A 447 3.82 2.05 -6.40
C LEU A 447 3.00 3.28 -5.96
N PHE A 448 2.56 3.31 -4.70
CA PHE A 448 1.80 4.44 -4.17
C PHE A 448 2.58 5.77 -4.28
N LEU A 449 3.87 5.77 -3.95
CA LEU A 449 4.70 6.98 -4.00
C LEU A 449 5.15 7.33 -5.43
N ASP A 450 5.34 6.35 -6.31
CA ASP A 450 5.61 6.59 -7.74
C ASP A 450 4.40 7.26 -8.41
N MET A 451 3.15 6.82 -8.11
CA MET A 451 1.94 7.49 -8.57
C MET A 451 1.80 8.91 -7.99
N ALA A 452 2.13 9.10 -6.72
CA ALA A 452 2.11 10.43 -6.10
C ALA A 452 3.15 11.38 -6.71
N TRP A 453 4.28 10.84 -7.20
CA TRP A 453 5.30 11.59 -7.91
C TRP A 453 4.89 11.87 -9.36
N ASN A 454 4.49 10.84 -10.08
CA ASN A 454 4.01 10.94 -11.46
C ASN A 454 2.79 10.05 -11.63
N ILE A 455 1.60 10.63 -11.65
CA ILE A 455 0.36 9.87 -11.73
C ILE A 455 0.25 9.05 -13.03
N ASP A 456 0.94 9.44 -14.06
CA ASP A 456 0.96 8.78 -15.37
C ASP A 456 2.16 7.82 -15.53
N CYS A 457 2.87 7.48 -14.42
CA CYS A 457 3.95 6.48 -14.46
C CYS A 457 3.42 5.06 -14.74
N VAL A 458 2.16 4.83 -14.50
CA VAL A 458 1.44 3.57 -14.71
C VAL A 458 -0.02 3.86 -15.05
N ASP A 459 -0.61 3.02 -15.88
CA ASP A 459 -2.05 2.94 -16.09
C ASP A 459 -2.57 1.53 -15.80
N GLY A 460 -3.89 1.33 -15.84
CA GLY A 460 -4.52 0.06 -15.52
C GLY A 460 -3.99 -1.11 -16.36
N SER A 461 -3.60 -0.87 -17.61
CA SER A 461 -3.12 -1.89 -18.55
C SER A 461 -1.59 -2.13 -18.49
N THR A 462 -0.85 -1.34 -17.72
CA THR A 462 0.62 -1.42 -17.61
C THR A 462 1.14 -1.78 -16.21
N LEU A 463 0.25 -2.12 -15.28
CA LEU A 463 0.62 -2.54 -13.91
C LEU A 463 1.51 -3.78 -13.91
N ASN A 464 1.24 -4.75 -14.79
CA ASN A 464 2.05 -5.94 -14.93
C ASN A 464 3.49 -5.61 -15.32
N GLU A 465 3.69 -4.69 -16.27
CA GLU A 465 5.01 -4.23 -16.70
C GLU A 465 5.72 -3.47 -15.58
N HIS A 466 5.01 -2.61 -14.86
CA HIS A 466 5.57 -1.85 -13.75
C HIS A 466 6.08 -2.79 -12.64
N TYR A 467 5.28 -3.80 -12.25
CA TYR A 467 5.69 -4.78 -11.25
C TYR A 467 6.84 -5.65 -11.74
N ARG A 468 6.77 -6.15 -12.97
CA ARG A 468 7.85 -6.91 -13.59
C ARG A 468 9.16 -6.12 -13.64
N ALA A 469 9.11 -4.84 -14.02
CA ALA A 469 10.26 -3.96 -14.00
C ALA A 469 10.83 -3.78 -12.59
N TRP A 470 9.96 -3.68 -11.57
CA TRP A 470 10.40 -3.64 -10.18
C TRP A 470 11.15 -4.91 -9.78
N LEU A 471 10.59 -6.11 -10.05
CA LEU A 471 11.26 -7.38 -9.77
C LEU A 471 12.61 -7.50 -10.48
N CYS A 472 12.70 -7.06 -11.74
CA CYS A 472 13.94 -7.04 -12.49
C CYS A 472 14.98 -6.07 -11.88
N ARG A 473 14.56 -4.93 -11.35
CA ARG A 473 15.47 -4.00 -10.67
C ARG A 473 16.00 -4.57 -9.35
N GLN A 474 15.19 -5.37 -8.64
CA GLN A 474 15.61 -5.98 -7.37
C GLN A 474 16.53 -7.18 -7.58
N PHE A 475 16.18 -8.10 -8.49
CA PHE A 475 16.80 -9.43 -8.57
C PHE A 475 17.54 -9.71 -9.87
N GLY A 476 17.57 -8.76 -10.79
CA GLY A 476 18.14 -8.92 -12.12
C GLY A 476 17.10 -9.33 -13.17
N PRO A 477 17.38 -9.10 -14.47
CA PRO A 477 16.39 -9.29 -15.54
C PRO A 477 15.84 -10.71 -15.64
N GLU A 478 16.70 -11.73 -15.54
CA GLU A 478 16.26 -13.13 -15.70
C GLU A 478 15.43 -13.60 -14.52
N ALA A 479 15.89 -13.38 -13.28
CA ALA A 479 15.14 -13.74 -12.08
C ALA A 479 13.82 -12.96 -12.02
N GLY A 480 13.84 -11.65 -12.29
CA GLY A 480 12.63 -10.81 -12.23
C GLY A 480 11.56 -11.22 -13.25
N GLN A 481 11.95 -11.59 -14.48
CA GLN A 481 11.02 -12.11 -15.48
C GLN A 481 10.35 -13.43 -15.02
N ARG A 482 11.13 -14.34 -14.44
CA ARG A 482 10.63 -15.63 -13.94
C ARG A 482 9.76 -15.47 -12.70
N LEU A 483 10.07 -14.50 -11.83
CA LEU A 483 9.32 -14.22 -10.60
C LEU A 483 7.94 -13.61 -10.87
N PHE A 484 7.80 -12.84 -11.96
CA PHE A 484 6.56 -12.11 -12.20
C PHE A 484 5.31 -13.01 -12.18
N PRO A 485 5.20 -14.14 -12.93
CA PRO A 485 4.01 -14.97 -12.89
C PRO A 485 3.75 -15.58 -11.49
N VAL A 486 4.80 -15.91 -10.75
CA VAL A 486 4.71 -16.46 -9.40
C VAL A 486 4.11 -15.44 -8.42
N MET A 487 4.65 -14.24 -8.43
CA MET A 487 4.19 -13.18 -7.53
C MET A 487 2.83 -12.60 -7.97
N HIS A 488 2.52 -12.63 -9.27
CA HIS A 488 1.19 -12.30 -9.78
C HIS A 488 0.13 -13.26 -9.21
N GLU A 489 0.41 -14.58 -9.25
CA GLU A 489 -0.47 -15.59 -8.67
C GLU A 489 -0.55 -15.47 -7.13
N PHE A 490 0.54 -15.12 -6.45
CA PHE A 490 0.52 -14.82 -5.02
C PHE A 490 -0.47 -13.70 -4.68
N TYR A 491 -0.46 -12.58 -5.43
CA TYR A 491 -1.41 -11.49 -5.23
C TYR A 491 -2.85 -11.92 -5.55
N ARG A 492 -3.06 -12.80 -6.53
CA ARG A 492 -4.39 -13.35 -6.83
C ARG A 492 -4.93 -14.14 -5.63
N LEU A 493 -4.15 -15.06 -5.10
CA LEU A 493 -4.54 -15.87 -3.94
C LEU A 493 -4.77 -15.00 -2.68
N CYS A 494 -3.98 -13.95 -2.49
CA CYS A 494 -4.18 -12.99 -1.40
C CYS A 494 -5.43 -12.13 -1.62
N GLY A 495 -5.76 -11.79 -2.86
CA GLY A 495 -6.99 -11.08 -3.22
C GLY A 495 -8.25 -11.89 -2.91
N GLU A 496 -8.22 -13.20 -3.15
CA GLU A 496 -9.31 -14.09 -2.75
C GLU A 496 -9.48 -14.16 -1.23
N ARG A 497 -8.38 -14.29 -0.50
CA ARG A 497 -8.35 -14.21 0.97
C ARG A 497 -6.93 -14.01 1.46
N ARG A 498 -6.72 -12.97 2.28
CA ARG A 498 -5.43 -12.70 2.89
C ARG A 498 -5.02 -13.82 3.86
N PRO A 499 -3.73 -14.15 3.99
CA PRO A 499 -3.28 -15.15 4.95
C PRO A 499 -3.71 -14.85 6.38
N GLU A 500 -3.70 -13.58 6.78
CA GLU A 500 -4.13 -13.14 8.12
C GLU A 500 -5.63 -13.35 8.36
N PHE A 501 -6.45 -13.44 7.30
CA PHE A 501 -7.90 -13.64 7.42
C PHE A 501 -8.30 -15.12 7.52
N MET A 502 -7.34 -16.02 7.57
CA MET A 502 -7.61 -17.45 7.68
C MET A 502 -8.01 -17.81 9.13
N GLY A 503 -9.16 -18.44 9.28
CA GLY A 503 -9.57 -19.09 10.52
C GLY A 503 -10.21 -18.21 11.61
N TYR A 504 -10.05 -16.89 11.62
CA TYR A 504 -10.56 -16.02 12.67
C TYR A 504 -11.26 -14.79 12.11
N THR A 505 -12.29 -14.28 12.83
CA THR A 505 -13.11 -13.16 12.35
C THR A 505 -12.80 -11.81 13.00
N GLN A 506 -12.02 -11.78 14.08
CA GLN A 506 -11.80 -10.55 14.85
C GLN A 506 -10.40 -10.49 15.40
N VAL A 507 -9.80 -9.32 15.32
CA VAL A 507 -8.51 -8.98 15.91
C VAL A 507 -8.62 -8.78 17.42
N GLU A 508 -9.58 -7.96 17.83
CA GLU A 508 -9.82 -7.65 19.25
C GLU A 508 -10.66 -8.74 19.87
N LEU A 509 -10.12 -9.34 20.91
CA LEU A 509 -10.79 -10.37 21.68
C LEU A 509 -11.70 -9.73 22.73
N ASP A 510 -13.00 -9.99 22.64
CA ASP A 510 -13.93 -9.64 23.70
C ASP A 510 -13.85 -10.68 24.83
N LYS A 511 -13.05 -10.38 25.84
CA LYS A 511 -12.84 -11.26 27.02
C LYS A 511 -14.13 -11.54 27.80
N LYS A 512 -15.17 -10.72 27.64
CA LYS A 512 -16.47 -10.94 28.27
C LYS A 512 -17.30 -11.92 27.47
N LYS A 513 -17.16 -11.91 26.14
CA LYS A 513 -17.92 -12.76 25.22
C LYS A 513 -17.27 -14.13 25.03
N TYR A 514 -15.94 -14.17 25.00
CA TYR A 514 -15.18 -15.39 24.73
C TYR A 514 -14.36 -15.80 25.94
N ASN A 515 -14.62 -16.99 26.44
CA ASN A 515 -13.84 -17.54 27.56
C ASN A 515 -12.34 -17.62 27.16
N ARG A 516 -11.45 -17.12 28.04
CA ARG A 516 -10.01 -17.01 27.82
C ARG A 516 -9.57 -16.03 26.72
N GLY A 517 -10.47 -15.15 26.24
CA GLY A 517 -10.13 -14.17 25.21
C GLY A 517 -9.90 -14.75 23.82
N LEU A 518 -10.35 -15.97 23.56
CA LEU A 518 -10.31 -16.56 22.21
C LEU A 518 -11.54 -16.11 21.42
N SER A 519 -11.35 -15.61 20.21
CA SER A 519 -12.44 -15.44 19.26
C SER A 519 -12.81 -16.81 18.65
N PRO A 520 -14.08 -17.04 18.25
CA PRO A 520 -14.40 -18.23 17.49
C PRO A 520 -13.63 -18.22 16.18
N VAL A 521 -13.21 -19.40 15.75
CA VAL A 521 -12.68 -19.59 14.39
C VAL A 521 -13.79 -19.21 13.42
N ALA A 522 -13.55 -18.28 12.50
CA ALA A 522 -14.47 -18.02 11.42
C ALA A 522 -14.48 -19.23 10.49
N GLU A 523 -15.65 -19.62 10.02
CA GLU A 523 -15.72 -20.51 8.89
C GLU A 523 -14.94 -19.88 7.74
N VAL A 524 -13.94 -20.60 7.24
CA VAL A 524 -13.31 -20.23 5.98
C VAL A 524 -14.31 -20.61 4.90
N PRO A 525 -14.87 -19.66 4.13
CA PRO A 525 -15.96 -19.93 3.19
C PRO A 525 -15.43 -20.58 1.91
N LEU A 526 -14.71 -21.70 2.05
CA LEU A 526 -14.15 -22.48 0.97
C LEU A 526 -14.75 -23.89 1.03
N THR A 527 -15.20 -24.38 -0.10
CA THR A 527 -15.52 -25.81 -0.26
C THR A 527 -14.26 -26.66 -0.12
N ALA A 528 -14.40 -27.95 0.09
CA ALA A 528 -13.27 -28.87 0.15
C ALA A 528 -12.41 -28.84 -1.12
N ILE A 529 -13.03 -28.68 -2.29
CA ILE A 529 -12.34 -28.59 -3.59
C ILE A 529 -11.56 -27.27 -3.69
N GLU A 530 -12.15 -26.15 -3.33
CA GLU A 530 -11.49 -24.85 -3.35
C GLU A 530 -10.31 -24.81 -2.38
N ALA A 531 -10.48 -25.39 -1.18
CA ALA A 531 -9.40 -25.50 -0.20
C ALA A 531 -8.24 -26.37 -0.72
N ALA A 532 -8.53 -27.53 -1.34
CA ALA A 532 -7.52 -28.38 -1.94
C ALA A 532 -6.79 -27.69 -3.10
N ASN A 533 -7.52 -27.01 -3.98
CA ASN A 533 -6.94 -26.25 -5.10
C ASN A 533 -6.04 -25.10 -4.56
N ARG A 534 -6.48 -24.39 -3.54
CA ARG A 534 -5.71 -23.30 -2.92
C ARG A 534 -4.41 -23.83 -2.28
N LEU A 535 -4.46 -24.93 -1.54
CA LEU A 535 -3.26 -25.56 -0.99
C LEU A 535 -2.30 -25.98 -2.10
N SER A 536 -2.81 -26.64 -3.15
CA SER A 536 -1.99 -27.01 -4.31
C SER A 536 -1.36 -25.80 -5.00
N ALA A 537 -2.09 -24.70 -5.17
CA ALA A 537 -1.56 -23.48 -5.77
C ALA A 537 -0.38 -22.92 -4.96
N PHE A 538 -0.49 -22.83 -3.63
CA PHE A 538 0.61 -22.39 -2.78
C PHE A 538 1.84 -23.32 -2.84
N GLU A 539 1.65 -24.64 -2.89
CA GLU A 539 2.77 -25.58 -3.05
C GLU A 539 3.45 -25.42 -4.43
N HIS A 540 2.72 -25.13 -5.50
CA HIS A 540 3.31 -24.80 -6.80
C HIS A 540 4.13 -23.52 -6.73
N LEU A 541 3.61 -22.46 -6.08
CA LEU A 541 4.38 -21.22 -5.89
C LEU A 541 5.70 -21.46 -5.14
N LYS A 542 5.68 -22.28 -4.10
CA LYS A 542 6.91 -22.67 -3.36
C LYS A 542 7.91 -23.38 -4.28
N ALA A 543 7.43 -24.34 -5.07
CA ALA A 543 8.27 -25.09 -6.00
C ALA A 543 8.91 -24.18 -7.07
N ASP A 544 8.12 -23.27 -7.63
CA ASP A 544 8.58 -22.32 -8.64
C ASP A 544 9.65 -21.35 -8.07
N ILE A 545 9.44 -20.84 -6.86
CA ILE A 545 10.42 -19.96 -6.17
C ILE A 545 11.74 -20.71 -5.95
N ILE A 546 11.67 -21.99 -5.50
CA ILE A 546 12.88 -22.82 -5.32
C ILE A 546 13.60 -22.99 -6.66
N ALA A 547 12.88 -23.22 -7.75
CA ALA A 547 13.43 -23.34 -9.11
C ALA A 547 14.06 -22.04 -9.65
N ILE A 548 13.55 -20.88 -9.18
CA ILE A 548 14.06 -19.56 -9.60
C ILE A 548 15.30 -19.14 -8.80
N ARG A 549 15.46 -19.58 -7.56
CA ARG A 549 16.58 -19.19 -6.69
C ARG A 549 17.98 -19.26 -7.35
N PRO A 550 18.33 -20.25 -8.20
CA PRO A 550 19.65 -20.29 -8.86
C PRO A 550 19.91 -19.12 -9.82
N TYR A 551 18.88 -18.37 -10.24
CA TYR A 551 19.02 -17.19 -11.13
C TYR A 551 19.23 -15.89 -10.33
N VAL A 552 19.13 -15.93 -9.02
CA VAL A 552 19.36 -14.78 -8.13
C VAL A 552 20.84 -14.75 -7.74
N ARG A 553 21.46 -13.58 -7.83
CA ARG A 553 22.87 -13.42 -7.42
C ARG A 553 23.03 -13.74 -5.92
N PRO A 554 24.13 -14.43 -5.50
CA PRO A 554 24.32 -14.79 -4.10
C PRO A 554 24.24 -13.62 -3.11
N GLU A 555 24.70 -12.43 -3.52
CA GLU A 555 24.68 -11.22 -2.70
C GLU A 555 23.24 -10.70 -2.42
N LEU A 556 22.25 -11.22 -3.14
CA LEU A 556 20.84 -10.88 -3.01
C LEU A 556 20.01 -11.96 -2.29
N GLU A 557 20.65 -13.01 -1.73
CA GLU A 557 19.93 -14.14 -1.09
C GLU A 557 19.00 -13.67 0.04
N ASP A 558 19.48 -12.79 0.91
CA ASP A 558 18.67 -12.25 2.02
C ASP A 558 17.56 -11.30 1.51
N ALA A 559 17.84 -10.52 0.50
CA ALA A 559 16.83 -9.67 -0.16
C ALA A 559 15.72 -10.51 -0.81
N PHE A 560 16.10 -11.58 -1.51
CA PHE A 560 15.20 -12.52 -2.14
C PHE A 560 14.35 -13.27 -1.12
N PHE A 561 14.98 -13.75 -0.05
CA PHE A 561 14.26 -14.40 1.03
C PHE A 561 13.24 -13.47 1.65
N ALA A 562 13.61 -12.23 2.00
CA ALA A 562 12.72 -11.29 2.67
C ALA A 562 11.53 -10.85 1.81
N ALA A 563 11.75 -10.59 0.51
CA ALA A 563 10.73 -10.00 -0.37
C ALA A 563 9.92 -11.03 -1.17
N VAL A 564 10.42 -12.27 -1.31
CA VAL A 564 9.79 -13.31 -2.14
C VAL A 564 9.53 -14.59 -1.36
N GLU A 565 10.56 -15.23 -0.80
CA GLU A 565 10.38 -16.53 -0.15
C GLU A 565 9.54 -16.43 1.12
N TYR A 566 9.89 -15.52 2.02
CA TYR A 566 9.19 -15.38 3.30
C TYR A 566 7.70 -15.14 3.11
N PRO A 567 7.24 -14.13 2.35
CA PRO A 567 5.80 -13.88 2.22
C PRO A 567 5.05 -15.05 1.58
N VAL A 568 5.60 -15.71 0.56
CA VAL A 568 4.92 -16.83 -0.10
C VAL A 568 4.92 -18.08 0.78
N PHE A 569 6.06 -18.44 1.39
CA PHE A 569 6.19 -19.65 2.20
C PHE A 569 5.40 -19.51 3.51
N ALA A 570 5.43 -18.35 4.15
CA ALA A 570 4.66 -18.07 5.34
C ALA A 570 3.14 -18.07 5.07
N ALA A 571 2.71 -17.52 3.94
CA ALA A 571 1.31 -17.59 3.50
C ALA A 571 0.89 -19.04 3.19
N ALA A 572 1.73 -19.82 2.52
CA ALA A 572 1.49 -21.24 2.26
C ALA A 572 1.35 -22.01 3.59
N ALA A 573 2.27 -21.82 4.51
CA ALA A 573 2.21 -22.45 5.83
C ALA A 573 0.97 -22.01 6.62
N MET A 574 0.56 -20.74 6.57
CA MET A 574 -0.67 -20.28 7.21
C MET A 574 -1.92 -20.96 6.62
N ASN A 575 -2.00 -21.08 5.29
CA ASN A 575 -3.09 -21.80 4.64
C ASN A 575 -3.10 -23.29 5.03
N THR A 576 -1.95 -23.96 5.02
CA THR A 576 -1.82 -25.36 5.45
C THR A 576 -2.21 -25.52 6.92
N LYS A 577 -1.78 -24.63 7.79
CA LYS A 577 -2.10 -24.65 9.22
C LYS A 577 -3.62 -24.63 9.47
N ILE A 578 -4.37 -23.90 8.69
CA ILE A 578 -5.82 -23.73 8.87
C ILE A 578 -6.63 -24.76 8.07
N LEU A 579 -6.19 -25.14 6.88
CA LEU A 579 -6.97 -25.97 5.95
C LEU A 579 -6.62 -27.45 5.99
N ASP A 580 -5.46 -27.81 6.53
CA ASP A 580 -5.00 -29.21 6.63
C ASP A 580 -4.70 -29.59 8.08
N SER A 581 -5.66 -30.18 8.76
CA SER A 581 -5.55 -30.58 10.17
C SER A 581 -4.39 -31.53 10.48
N ARG A 582 -4.01 -32.36 9.49
CA ARG A 582 -2.90 -33.36 9.65
C ARG A 582 -1.54 -32.68 9.66
N ASN A 583 -1.39 -31.60 8.95
CA ASN A 583 -0.15 -30.86 8.81
C ASN A 583 -0.13 -29.51 9.58
N SER A 584 -1.21 -29.22 10.32
CA SER A 584 -1.39 -27.93 11.00
C SER A 584 -0.24 -27.57 11.93
N HIS A 585 0.15 -28.47 12.84
CA HIS A 585 1.26 -28.25 13.76
C HIS A 585 2.60 -28.07 13.03
N ARG A 586 2.89 -28.88 12.02
CA ARG A 586 4.10 -28.76 11.19
C ARG A 586 4.16 -27.41 10.49
N ALA A 587 3.03 -26.94 9.95
CA ALA A 587 2.94 -25.64 9.31
C ALA A 587 3.15 -24.49 10.30
N PHE A 588 2.66 -24.61 11.53
CA PHE A 588 2.98 -23.68 12.62
C PHE A 588 4.49 -23.62 12.89
N GLU A 589 5.18 -24.76 13.01
CA GLU A 589 6.64 -24.82 13.20
C GLU A 589 7.38 -24.21 11.99
N GLU A 590 6.88 -24.38 10.76
CA GLU A 590 7.44 -23.79 9.54
C GLU A 590 7.40 -22.25 9.64
N ILE A 591 6.28 -21.64 10.05
CA ILE A 591 6.18 -20.18 10.26
C ILE A 591 7.21 -19.71 11.30
N GLN A 592 7.36 -20.45 12.41
CA GLN A 592 8.35 -20.13 13.45
C GLN A 592 9.78 -20.18 12.90
N SER A 593 10.08 -21.17 12.07
CA SER A 593 11.40 -21.33 11.46
C SER A 593 11.72 -20.24 10.44
N LEU A 594 10.77 -19.92 9.57
CA LEU A 594 10.89 -18.83 8.60
C LEU A 594 11.12 -17.49 9.30
N THR A 595 10.39 -17.23 10.40
CA THR A 595 10.53 -16.00 11.18
C THR A 595 11.90 -15.91 11.87
N ARG A 596 12.43 -17.02 12.42
CA ARG A 596 13.81 -17.04 12.95
C ARG A 596 14.82 -16.69 11.86
N ARG A 597 14.75 -17.34 10.69
CA ARG A 597 15.62 -17.02 9.55
C ARG A 597 15.54 -15.56 9.15
N TYR A 598 14.33 -14.97 9.11
CA TYR A 598 14.14 -13.55 8.78
C TYR A 598 14.90 -12.64 9.76
N ASN A 599 14.82 -12.93 11.04
CA ASN A 599 15.48 -12.13 12.07
C ASN A 599 17.01 -12.33 12.11
N GLU A 600 17.52 -13.42 11.55
CA GLU A 600 18.95 -13.75 11.50
C GLU A 600 19.64 -13.28 10.21
N MET A 601 18.85 -12.84 9.20
CA MET A 601 19.38 -12.33 7.94
C MET A 601 20.42 -11.23 8.13
N ASN A 602 21.35 -11.15 7.20
CA ASN A 602 22.40 -10.14 7.15
C ASN A 602 23.11 -9.97 8.51
N GLY A 603 23.52 -11.12 9.11
CA GLY A 603 24.19 -11.14 10.40
C GLY A 603 23.34 -10.65 11.58
N GLY A 604 22.02 -10.74 11.49
CA GLY A 604 21.09 -10.30 12.52
C GLY A 604 20.75 -8.82 12.46
N LYS A 605 21.00 -8.15 11.32
CA LYS A 605 20.59 -6.75 11.07
C LYS A 605 19.11 -6.51 11.35
N TRP A 606 18.26 -7.51 11.08
CA TRP A 606 16.81 -7.44 11.21
C TRP A 606 16.25 -8.15 12.45
N ARG A 607 17.08 -8.47 13.43
CA ARG A 607 16.65 -9.14 14.67
C ARG A 607 15.55 -8.34 15.37
N TYR A 608 14.44 -9.01 15.73
CA TYR A 608 13.20 -8.46 16.29
C TYR A 608 12.32 -7.67 15.31
N LEU A 609 12.61 -7.68 14.01
CA LEU A 609 11.73 -7.03 13.03
C LEU A 609 10.51 -7.90 12.74
N MET A 610 10.70 -9.20 12.48
CA MET A 610 9.59 -10.10 12.17
C MET A 610 9.13 -10.85 13.41
N ASP A 611 7.82 -10.98 13.58
CA ASP A 611 7.21 -11.72 14.68
C ASP A 611 6.39 -12.90 14.12
N ALA A 612 6.55 -14.07 14.72
CA ALA A 612 5.82 -15.28 14.36
C ALA A 612 4.43 -15.36 14.99
N ALA A 613 4.15 -14.56 16.00
CA ALA A 613 2.89 -14.52 16.72
C ALA A 613 2.56 -13.08 17.17
N PRO A 614 2.35 -12.15 16.23
CA PRO A 614 2.09 -10.75 16.54
C PRO A 614 0.98 -10.64 17.59
N ARG A 615 1.26 -9.99 18.72
CA ARG A 615 0.33 -9.77 19.84
C ARG A 615 -0.37 -11.05 20.35
N GLU A 616 0.23 -12.22 20.14
CA GLU A 616 -0.36 -13.51 20.49
C GLU A 616 -1.78 -13.72 19.93
N LEU A 617 -2.04 -13.16 18.74
CA LEU A 617 -3.35 -13.31 18.08
C LEU A 617 -3.60 -14.78 17.75
N PRO A 618 -4.83 -15.28 17.97
CA PRO A 618 -5.15 -16.70 17.80
C PRO A 618 -4.80 -17.28 16.41
N VAL A 619 -4.91 -16.47 15.35
CA VAL A 619 -4.56 -16.91 13.99
C VAL A 619 -3.09 -17.28 13.85
N PHE A 620 -2.20 -16.72 14.67
CA PHE A 620 -0.76 -17.03 14.69
C PHE A 620 -0.39 -18.12 15.68
N GLY A 621 -1.29 -18.49 16.60
CA GLY A 621 -1.07 -19.57 17.55
C GLY A 621 -1.05 -20.96 16.90
N ASP A 622 -0.60 -21.96 17.64
CA ASP A 622 -0.79 -23.36 17.27
C ASP A 622 -2.29 -23.69 17.35
N VAL A 623 -2.85 -24.25 16.28
CA VAL A 623 -4.27 -24.56 16.23
C VAL A 623 -4.49 -25.98 16.78
N HIS A 624 -5.22 -26.09 17.90
CA HIS A 624 -5.65 -27.39 18.36
C HIS A 624 -6.61 -28.04 17.35
N ALA A 625 -6.41 -29.30 17.04
CA ALA A 625 -7.19 -30.05 16.04
C ALA A 625 -8.72 -29.94 16.27
N ASP A 626 -9.15 -29.79 17.53
CA ASP A 626 -10.54 -29.65 17.94
C ASP A 626 -11.19 -28.30 17.57
N LEU A 627 -10.39 -27.31 17.10
CA LEU A 627 -10.83 -25.97 16.74
C LEU A 627 -10.85 -25.74 15.22
N LEU A 628 -10.44 -26.72 14.42
CA LEU A 628 -10.43 -26.61 12.96
C LEU A 628 -11.84 -26.82 12.41
N PRO A 629 -12.34 -25.90 11.56
CA PRO A 629 -13.72 -25.94 11.11
C PRO A 629 -14.09 -27.11 10.21
N LEU A 630 -13.15 -27.78 9.56
CA LEU A 630 -13.40 -28.95 8.71
C LEU A 630 -12.13 -29.80 8.59
N THR A 631 -12.22 -31.07 8.98
CA THR A 631 -11.32 -32.08 8.45
C THR A 631 -11.68 -32.32 7.00
N ILE A 632 -10.90 -31.82 6.06
CA ILE A 632 -10.92 -32.33 4.70
C ILE A 632 -10.48 -33.78 4.82
N ASP A 633 -11.42 -34.72 4.73
CA ASP A 633 -11.11 -36.15 4.69
C ASP A 633 -10.38 -36.43 3.39
N HIS A 634 -9.07 -36.33 3.43
CA HIS A 634 -8.18 -36.75 2.34
C HIS A 634 -7.96 -38.26 2.34
N SER A 635 -8.97 -39.05 2.74
CA SER A 635 -8.90 -40.47 2.45
C SER A 635 -8.63 -40.64 0.96
N PRO A 636 -7.54 -41.29 0.53
CA PRO A 636 -7.37 -41.55 -0.87
C PRO A 636 -8.63 -42.27 -1.34
N LEU A 637 -9.21 -41.82 -2.42
CA LEU A 637 -10.24 -42.57 -3.14
C LEU A 637 -9.61 -43.92 -3.50
N THR A 638 -9.68 -44.87 -2.55
CA THR A 638 -9.35 -46.27 -2.80
C THR A 638 -10.43 -46.75 -3.73
N ILE A 639 -10.08 -46.81 -4.98
CA ILE A 639 -10.85 -47.57 -5.98
C ILE A 639 -10.77 -49.00 -5.49
N HIS A 640 -11.73 -49.43 -4.71
CA HIS A 640 -11.95 -50.84 -4.43
C HIS A 640 -12.37 -51.51 -5.69
N GLN A 641 -11.40 -52.10 -6.44
CA GLN A 641 -11.69 -53.13 -7.43
C GLN A 641 -12.11 -54.40 -6.66
N HIS A 642 -13.39 -54.59 -6.48
CA HIS A 642 -13.95 -55.90 -6.29
C HIS A 642 -14.83 -56.23 -7.48
N PRO A 643 -14.58 -57.35 -8.19
CA PRO A 643 -15.46 -57.80 -9.24
C PRO A 643 -16.63 -58.53 -8.58
N SER A 644 -17.79 -57.89 -8.55
CA SER A 644 -19.09 -58.56 -8.37
C SER A 644 -19.88 -58.49 -9.65
N PRO A 645 -20.67 -59.52 -10.02
CA PRO A 645 -21.28 -59.61 -11.33
C PRO A 645 -22.33 -58.51 -11.56
N ILE A 646 -22.15 -57.78 -12.65
CA ILE A 646 -22.96 -56.65 -13.09
C ILE A 646 -24.29 -57.15 -13.62
N THR A 647 -25.38 -56.83 -12.92
CA THR A 647 -26.71 -56.73 -13.55
C THR A 647 -26.83 -55.29 -14.08
N HIS A 648 -26.81 -55.17 -15.42
CA HIS A 648 -27.03 -53.93 -16.13
C HIS A 648 -28.45 -53.39 -15.89
N HIS A 649 -28.59 -52.35 -15.05
CA HIS A 649 -29.59 -51.33 -15.22
C HIS A 649 -28.89 -50.06 -15.67
N PRO A 650 -29.23 -49.47 -16.84
CA PRO A 650 -28.68 -48.18 -17.21
C PRO A 650 -29.30 -47.13 -16.27
N THR A 651 -28.53 -46.68 -15.25
CA THR A 651 -28.78 -45.41 -14.59
C THR A 651 -28.55 -44.31 -15.62
N PRO A 652 -29.48 -43.39 -15.84
CA PRO A 652 -29.21 -42.24 -16.69
C PRO A 652 -28.01 -41.47 -16.11
N ILE A 653 -26.96 -41.34 -16.93
CA ILE A 653 -25.88 -40.38 -16.65
C ILE A 653 -26.54 -38.99 -16.77
N THR A 654 -26.98 -38.43 -15.68
CA THR A 654 -27.41 -37.03 -15.66
C THR A 654 -26.15 -36.20 -15.92
N HIS A 655 -25.98 -35.74 -17.16
CA HIS A 655 -25.00 -34.72 -17.47
C HIS A 655 -25.40 -33.45 -16.72
N HIS A 656 -24.70 -33.16 -15.65
CA HIS A 656 -24.88 -31.91 -14.93
C HIS A 656 -24.26 -30.78 -15.76
N PRO A 657 -25.00 -29.70 -16.08
CA PRO A 657 -24.44 -28.54 -16.77
C PRO A 657 -23.26 -27.98 -15.97
N THR A 658 -22.14 -27.78 -16.64
CA THR A 658 -20.96 -27.17 -16.00
C THR A 658 -21.26 -25.69 -15.70
N PRO A 659 -20.92 -25.17 -14.48
CA PRO A 659 -21.02 -23.74 -14.20
C PRO A 659 -20.22 -22.92 -15.20
N ILE A 660 -20.80 -21.82 -15.67
CA ILE A 660 -20.15 -20.88 -16.59
C ILE A 660 -19.55 -19.74 -15.76
N THR A 661 -18.25 -19.50 -15.92
CA THR A 661 -17.55 -18.38 -15.30
C THR A 661 -16.92 -17.51 -16.37
N HIS A 662 -17.13 -16.19 -16.30
CA HIS A 662 -16.45 -15.22 -17.14
C HIS A 662 -15.75 -14.17 -16.29
N HIS A 663 -14.54 -13.82 -16.70
CA HIS A 663 -13.86 -12.65 -16.17
C HIS A 663 -14.42 -11.37 -16.78
N ALA A 664 -14.36 -10.26 -16.05
CA ALA A 664 -14.90 -9.00 -16.54
C ALA A 664 -14.28 -8.56 -17.87
N CYS A 665 -13.01 -8.86 -18.10
CA CYS A 665 -12.30 -8.53 -19.34
C CYS A 665 -12.67 -9.40 -20.56
N ASP A 666 -13.46 -10.47 -20.39
CA ASP A 666 -13.92 -11.36 -21.48
C ASP A 666 -15.15 -10.81 -22.23
N PHE A 667 -15.41 -9.51 -22.11
CA PHE A 667 -16.56 -8.87 -22.79
C PHE A 667 -16.45 -8.93 -24.30
N ALA A 668 -17.60 -9.12 -24.97
CA ALA A 668 -17.69 -9.04 -26.42
C ALA A 668 -17.71 -7.58 -26.92
N GLU A 669 -18.34 -6.70 -26.15
CA GLU A 669 -18.49 -5.27 -26.46
C GLU A 669 -18.48 -4.47 -25.16
N ALA A 670 -17.93 -3.25 -25.20
CA ALA A 670 -17.88 -2.33 -24.07
C ALA A 670 -18.14 -0.90 -24.50
N SER A 671 -18.62 -0.08 -23.57
CA SER A 671 -18.77 1.36 -23.78
C SER A 671 -17.40 2.06 -23.90
N PRO A 672 -17.31 3.21 -24.62
CA PRO A 672 -16.12 4.05 -24.57
C PRO A 672 -15.74 4.46 -23.13
N GLY A 673 -14.43 4.56 -22.84
CA GLY A 673 -13.93 4.92 -21.52
C GLY A 673 -13.88 3.78 -20.52
N THR A 674 -14.22 2.55 -20.91
CA THR A 674 -13.98 1.34 -20.13
C THR A 674 -12.48 1.13 -19.94
N ARG A 675 -12.05 0.78 -18.71
CA ARG A 675 -10.64 0.58 -18.36
C ARG A 675 -10.45 -0.82 -17.75
N ILE A 676 -9.58 -1.62 -18.34
CA ILE A 676 -9.13 -2.88 -17.72
C ILE A 676 -8.04 -2.53 -16.70
N ILE A 677 -8.14 -3.08 -15.49
CA ILE A 677 -7.19 -2.86 -14.40
C ILE A 677 -6.54 -4.20 -14.06
N GLN A 678 -5.29 -4.34 -14.49
CA GLN A 678 -4.46 -5.48 -14.17
C GLN A 678 -4.18 -5.57 -12.67
N MET A 679 -3.88 -6.76 -12.17
CA MET A 679 -3.58 -7.05 -10.77
C MET A 679 -4.71 -6.63 -9.80
N LEU A 680 -5.97 -6.69 -10.23
CA LEU A 680 -7.15 -6.36 -9.44
C LEU A 680 -8.21 -7.45 -9.58
N GLY A 681 -8.82 -7.82 -8.45
CA GLY A 681 -9.88 -8.80 -8.36
C GLY A 681 -9.37 -10.25 -8.39
N HIS A 682 -10.29 -11.19 -8.35
CA HIS A 682 -9.97 -12.62 -8.48
C HIS A 682 -9.58 -12.96 -9.93
N SER A 683 -10.08 -12.19 -10.89
CA SER A 683 -9.71 -12.30 -12.31
C SER A 683 -8.32 -11.74 -12.62
N MET A 684 -7.75 -10.93 -11.73
CA MET A 684 -6.53 -10.13 -11.95
C MET A 684 -6.62 -9.14 -13.13
N ASN A 685 -7.83 -8.93 -13.66
CA ASN A 685 -8.14 -8.01 -14.76
C ASN A 685 -9.56 -7.45 -14.60
N ALA A 686 -9.83 -6.80 -13.46
CA ALA A 686 -11.12 -6.16 -13.24
C ALA A 686 -11.35 -5.00 -14.22
N VAL A 687 -12.61 -4.65 -14.45
CA VAL A 687 -12.99 -3.63 -15.44
C VAL A 687 -13.74 -2.49 -14.78
N ALA A 688 -13.15 -1.30 -14.78
CA ALA A 688 -13.77 -0.08 -14.29
C ALA A 688 -14.65 0.56 -15.36
N LEU A 689 -15.86 0.93 -14.97
CA LEU A 689 -16.86 1.58 -15.80
C LEU A 689 -17.06 3.04 -15.38
N GLN A 690 -17.19 3.91 -16.36
CA GLN A 690 -17.74 5.25 -16.12
C GLN A 690 -19.24 5.17 -15.84
N LYS A 691 -19.80 6.22 -15.25
CA LYS A 691 -21.27 6.34 -15.14
C LYS A 691 -21.92 6.16 -16.51
N ASP A 692 -22.98 5.37 -16.55
CA ASP A 692 -23.72 4.94 -17.74
C ASP A 692 -22.94 4.01 -18.69
N GLY A 693 -21.68 3.66 -18.36
CA GLY A 693 -20.89 2.69 -19.09
C GLY A 693 -21.43 1.26 -18.96
N TRP A 694 -21.06 0.41 -19.89
CA TRP A 694 -21.57 -0.97 -19.94
C TRP A 694 -20.57 -1.96 -20.53
N LEU A 695 -20.78 -3.26 -20.19
CA LEU A 695 -20.11 -4.42 -20.75
C LEU A 695 -21.17 -5.39 -21.26
N THR A 696 -20.95 -5.98 -22.43
CA THR A 696 -21.81 -7.03 -22.96
C THR A 696 -21.00 -8.31 -23.19
N TYR A 697 -21.54 -9.44 -22.73
CA TYR A 697 -20.96 -10.77 -22.86
C TYR A 697 -21.84 -11.64 -23.72
N ARG A 698 -21.27 -12.59 -24.47
CA ARG A 698 -21.98 -13.62 -25.21
C ARG A 698 -21.62 -14.98 -24.61
N PHE A 699 -22.63 -15.76 -24.29
CA PHE A 699 -22.44 -17.07 -23.69
C PHE A 699 -23.46 -18.10 -24.24
N VAL A 700 -23.20 -19.36 -24.01
CA VAL A 700 -24.05 -20.47 -24.48
C VAL A 700 -24.53 -21.26 -23.30
N VAL A 701 -25.83 -21.54 -23.27
CA VAL A 701 -26.51 -22.43 -22.32
C VAL A 701 -26.84 -23.73 -23.01
N GLU A 702 -26.37 -24.85 -22.49
CA GLU A 702 -26.57 -26.15 -23.08
C GLU A 702 -27.96 -26.74 -22.75
N THR A 703 -28.49 -26.44 -21.60
CA THR A 703 -29.70 -27.01 -21.03
C THR A 703 -30.68 -25.93 -20.63
N GLU A 704 -31.91 -25.99 -21.12
CA GLU A 704 -32.98 -25.09 -20.66
C GLU A 704 -33.29 -25.34 -19.18
N GLY A 705 -33.47 -24.28 -18.41
CA GLY A 705 -33.83 -24.37 -16.99
C GLY A 705 -33.58 -23.11 -16.17
N ASP A 706 -33.66 -23.30 -14.86
CA ASP A 706 -33.45 -22.22 -13.89
C ASP A 706 -31.99 -22.17 -13.49
N TYR A 707 -31.44 -20.94 -13.53
CA TYR A 707 -30.05 -20.65 -13.20
C TYR A 707 -29.97 -19.56 -12.09
N VAL A 708 -28.89 -19.59 -11.37
CA VAL A 708 -28.46 -18.46 -10.52
C VAL A 708 -27.33 -17.74 -11.24
N LEU A 709 -27.60 -16.49 -11.61
CA LEU A 709 -26.56 -15.58 -12.11
C LEU A 709 -26.03 -14.78 -10.92
N GLN A 710 -24.75 -14.92 -10.64
CA GLN A 710 -24.03 -14.18 -9.63
C GLN A 710 -23.05 -13.21 -10.31
N THR A 711 -23.10 -11.93 -9.95
CA THR A 711 -22.10 -10.93 -10.34
C THR A 711 -21.19 -10.60 -9.16
N ALA A 712 -19.89 -10.55 -9.42
CA ALA A 712 -18.84 -10.24 -8.46
C ALA A 712 -18.15 -8.93 -8.87
N LEU A 713 -18.22 -7.93 -8.02
CA LEU A 713 -17.63 -6.62 -8.26
C LEU A 713 -16.63 -6.30 -7.16
N ILE A 714 -15.66 -5.45 -7.46
CA ILE A 714 -14.77 -4.88 -6.43
C ILE A 714 -15.63 -4.04 -5.49
N PRO A 715 -15.51 -4.20 -4.16
CA PRO A 715 -16.38 -3.52 -3.19
C PRO A 715 -15.97 -2.05 -2.97
N THR A 716 -15.85 -1.29 -4.07
CA THR A 716 -15.61 0.15 -4.04
C THR A 716 -16.73 0.88 -3.30
N GLN A 717 -16.51 2.14 -2.95
CA GLN A 717 -17.50 2.99 -2.31
C GLN A 717 -17.94 4.11 -3.26
N PRO A 718 -19.11 4.73 -3.05
CA PRO A 718 -19.50 5.87 -3.85
C PRO A 718 -18.52 7.05 -3.64
N ASN A 719 -18.21 7.77 -4.71
CA ASN A 719 -17.35 8.97 -4.65
C ASN A 719 -17.98 10.14 -3.88
N ASP A 720 -19.29 10.08 -3.69
CA ASP A 720 -20.08 11.00 -2.87
C ASP A 720 -20.87 10.22 -1.81
N ASN A 721 -21.85 10.84 -1.18
CA ASN A 721 -22.75 10.18 -0.22
C ASN A 721 -23.89 9.39 -0.88
N GLY A 722 -23.88 9.29 -2.22
CA GLY A 722 -24.91 8.63 -3.00
C GLY A 722 -24.96 7.12 -2.88
N ASP A 723 -25.60 6.51 -3.85
CA ASP A 723 -25.67 5.09 -4.06
C ASP A 723 -24.51 4.62 -4.97
N LEU A 724 -24.30 3.30 -5.03
CA LEU A 724 -23.36 2.66 -5.92
C LEU A 724 -24.10 1.56 -6.71
N ARG A 725 -24.85 1.97 -7.74
CA ARG A 725 -25.81 1.09 -8.43
C ARG A 725 -25.30 0.66 -9.79
N TYR A 726 -25.68 -0.56 -10.15
CA TYR A 726 -25.52 -1.10 -11.51
C TYR A 726 -26.72 -1.95 -11.88
N GLY A 727 -26.95 -2.10 -13.16
CA GLY A 727 -28.03 -2.91 -13.74
C GLY A 727 -27.49 -4.13 -14.47
N VAL A 728 -28.18 -5.25 -14.38
CA VAL A 728 -27.88 -6.51 -15.07
C VAL A 728 -29.06 -6.92 -15.90
N SER A 729 -28.89 -7.09 -17.22
CA SER A 729 -29.92 -7.55 -18.14
C SER A 729 -29.43 -8.71 -18.98
N ILE A 730 -30.35 -9.61 -19.34
CA ILE A 730 -30.12 -10.75 -20.23
C ILE A 730 -30.99 -10.56 -21.48
N ASP A 731 -30.41 -10.78 -22.65
CA ASP A 731 -31.06 -10.72 -23.98
C ASP A 731 -31.84 -9.42 -24.23
N GLY A 732 -31.32 -8.30 -23.71
CA GLY A 732 -31.94 -6.98 -23.83
C GLY A 732 -33.22 -6.81 -23.02
N GLY A 733 -33.51 -7.72 -22.08
CA GLY A 733 -34.63 -7.58 -21.14
C GLY A 733 -34.46 -6.44 -20.15
N GLU A 734 -35.50 -6.20 -19.34
CA GLU A 734 -35.46 -5.18 -18.28
C GLU A 734 -34.33 -5.47 -17.28
N PRO A 735 -33.49 -4.48 -16.94
CA PRO A 735 -32.38 -4.67 -16.03
C PRO A 735 -32.84 -4.84 -14.57
N VAL A 736 -32.28 -5.84 -13.90
CA VAL A 736 -32.32 -5.93 -12.44
C VAL A 736 -31.26 -4.99 -11.87
N VAL A 737 -31.67 -4.07 -11.01
CA VAL A 737 -30.78 -3.07 -10.42
C VAL A 737 -30.30 -3.52 -9.05
N PHE A 738 -28.98 -3.48 -8.84
CA PHE A 738 -28.33 -3.76 -7.56
C PHE A 738 -27.65 -2.50 -7.02
N ASN A 739 -27.55 -2.42 -5.69
CA ASN A 739 -26.77 -1.41 -4.99
C ASN A 739 -25.61 -2.12 -4.26
N LEU A 740 -24.37 -1.69 -4.49
CA LEU A 740 -23.19 -2.24 -3.83
C LEU A 740 -22.89 -1.61 -2.47
N LYS A 741 -23.45 -0.39 -2.23
CA LYS A 741 -23.20 0.35 -1.00
C LYS A 741 -23.63 -0.46 0.22
N GLU A 742 -22.68 -0.69 1.10
CA GLU A 742 -22.89 -1.35 2.39
C GLU A 742 -22.60 -0.36 3.53
N PRO A 743 -23.41 -0.32 4.58
CA PRO A 743 -23.08 0.48 5.75
C PRO A 743 -21.76 0.05 6.37
N PHE A 744 -20.90 1.01 6.70
CA PHE A 744 -19.62 0.74 7.34
C PHE A 744 -19.77 -0.15 8.58
N ARG A 745 -18.98 -1.22 8.65
CA ARG A 745 -19.02 -2.28 9.67
C ARG A 745 -20.30 -3.14 9.70
N SER A 746 -21.17 -3.04 8.69
CA SER A 746 -22.26 -4.02 8.51
C SER A 746 -21.69 -5.40 8.20
N GLU A 747 -22.52 -6.44 8.34
CA GLU A 747 -22.10 -7.79 7.98
C GLU A 747 -21.76 -7.91 6.48
N GLY A 748 -22.54 -7.25 5.60
CA GLY A 748 -22.27 -7.19 4.16
C GLY A 748 -20.91 -6.57 3.87
N TRP A 749 -20.59 -5.43 4.47
CA TRP A 749 -19.28 -4.79 4.32
C TRP A 749 -18.14 -5.70 4.81
N LYS A 750 -18.28 -6.36 5.98
CA LYS A 750 -17.25 -7.29 6.49
C LYS A 750 -16.98 -8.43 5.53
N GLN A 751 -18.04 -9.07 5.01
CA GLN A 751 -17.89 -10.16 4.05
C GLN A 751 -17.23 -9.68 2.75
N ASN A 752 -17.58 -8.49 2.27
CA ASN A 752 -16.99 -7.91 1.08
C ASN A 752 -15.48 -7.68 1.24
N VAL A 753 -15.04 -7.04 2.34
CA VAL A 753 -13.59 -6.77 2.56
C VAL A 753 -12.78 -8.04 2.83
N LEU A 754 -13.38 -9.06 3.48
CA LEU A 754 -12.70 -10.33 3.72
C LEU A 754 -12.50 -11.16 2.46
N ARG A 755 -13.36 -11.00 1.46
CA ARG A 755 -13.34 -11.73 0.20
C ARG A 755 -12.75 -10.91 -0.95
N GLY A 756 -12.61 -9.59 -0.79
CA GLY A 756 -12.19 -8.69 -1.87
C GLY A 756 -13.23 -8.51 -2.99
N GLN A 757 -14.45 -8.99 -2.79
CA GLN A 757 -15.55 -8.90 -3.76
C GLN A 757 -16.90 -8.63 -3.08
N ALA A 758 -17.77 -7.89 -3.74
CA ALA A 758 -19.19 -7.74 -3.45
C ALA A 758 -19.99 -8.63 -4.40
N LEU A 759 -20.74 -9.58 -3.86
CA LEU A 759 -21.53 -10.52 -4.65
C LEU A 759 -23.00 -10.09 -4.67
N ARG A 760 -23.64 -10.22 -5.85
CA ARG A 760 -25.09 -10.03 -6.02
C ARG A 760 -25.64 -11.14 -6.91
N GLU A 761 -26.81 -11.66 -6.57
CA GLU A 761 -27.41 -12.82 -7.22
C GLU A 761 -28.81 -12.49 -7.75
N GLN A 762 -29.14 -13.09 -8.88
CA GLN A 762 -30.48 -13.14 -9.41
C GLN A 762 -30.79 -14.53 -9.99
N LYS A 763 -32.06 -14.91 -9.89
CA LYS A 763 -32.56 -16.12 -10.55
C LYS A 763 -33.02 -15.79 -11.95
N VAL A 764 -32.66 -16.62 -12.92
CA VAL A 764 -32.98 -16.43 -14.33
C VAL A 764 -33.38 -17.76 -14.94
N HIS A 765 -34.42 -17.74 -15.76
CA HIS A 765 -34.80 -18.90 -16.59
C HIS A 765 -34.21 -18.69 -17.97
N LEU A 766 -33.43 -19.66 -18.48
CA LEU A 766 -32.76 -19.58 -19.78
C LEU A 766 -33.14 -20.80 -20.65
N SER A 767 -33.40 -20.53 -21.91
CA SER A 767 -33.52 -21.58 -22.91
C SER A 767 -32.13 -22.13 -23.26
N ALA A 768 -32.09 -23.32 -23.90
CA ALA A 768 -30.84 -23.76 -24.51
C ALA A 768 -30.53 -22.90 -25.74
N GLY A 769 -29.28 -22.42 -25.87
CA GLY A 769 -28.85 -21.58 -26.97
C GLY A 769 -27.89 -20.46 -26.59
N GLN A 770 -27.76 -19.49 -27.50
CA GLN A 770 -26.91 -18.30 -27.28
C GLN A 770 -27.68 -17.21 -26.53
N HIS A 771 -27.03 -16.63 -25.61
CA HIS A 771 -27.53 -15.51 -24.77
C HIS A 771 -26.54 -14.36 -24.72
N THR A 772 -27.05 -13.20 -24.34
CA THR A 772 -26.24 -12.02 -24.04
C THR A 772 -26.49 -11.53 -22.62
N LEU A 773 -25.41 -11.19 -21.90
CA LEU A 773 -25.48 -10.54 -20.60
C LEU A 773 -24.94 -9.12 -20.74
N THR A 774 -25.67 -8.12 -20.26
CA THR A 774 -25.19 -6.73 -20.17
C THR A 774 -25.14 -6.28 -18.73
N ILE A 775 -23.98 -5.79 -18.31
CA ILE A 775 -23.76 -5.12 -17.01
C ILE A 775 -23.57 -3.64 -17.29
N ARG A 776 -24.38 -2.78 -16.69
CA ARG A 776 -24.35 -1.32 -16.88
C ARG A 776 -24.16 -0.59 -15.56
N ALA A 777 -23.17 0.28 -15.46
CA ALA A 777 -22.99 1.20 -14.35
C ALA A 777 -24.09 2.28 -14.36
N LEU A 778 -24.79 2.47 -13.27
CA LEU A 778 -25.76 3.56 -13.08
C LEU A 778 -25.15 4.73 -12.30
N ASP A 779 -24.14 4.44 -11.50
CA ASP A 779 -23.36 5.41 -10.76
C ASP A 779 -21.87 5.28 -11.14
N ALA A 780 -21.06 6.26 -10.77
CA ALA A 780 -19.61 6.21 -10.99
C ALA A 780 -18.92 5.21 -10.04
N HIS A 781 -17.71 4.80 -10.36
CA HIS A 781 -16.85 3.92 -9.55
C HIS A 781 -17.34 2.46 -9.45
N ILE A 782 -18.07 1.99 -10.46
CA ILE A 782 -18.43 0.58 -10.63
C ILE A 782 -17.23 -0.14 -11.26
N VAL A 783 -16.74 -1.20 -10.59
CA VAL A 783 -15.61 -2.02 -11.05
C VAL A 783 -16.03 -3.49 -11.05
N VAL A 784 -16.20 -4.07 -12.24
CA VAL A 784 -16.65 -5.45 -12.43
C VAL A 784 -15.44 -6.38 -12.41
N ASP A 785 -15.54 -7.51 -11.70
CA ASP A 785 -14.48 -8.50 -11.63
C ASP A 785 -14.84 -9.79 -12.39
N GLN A 786 -15.98 -10.40 -12.07
CA GLN A 786 -16.42 -11.66 -12.65
C GLN A 786 -17.94 -11.76 -12.66
N TRP A 787 -18.46 -12.73 -13.42
CA TRP A 787 -19.81 -13.24 -13.23
C TRP A 787 -19.83 -14.76 -13.42
N HIS A 788 -20.78 -15.43 -12.73
CA HIS A 788 -20.95 -16.85 -12.69
C HIS A 788 -22.40 -17.21 -12.98
N LEU A 789 -22.61 -18.28 -13.71
CA LEU A 789 -23.95 -18.82 -13.99
C LEU A 789 -23.96 -20.28 -13.59
N GLU A 790 -24.79 -20.64 -12.63
CA GLU A 790 -24.91 -22.01 -12.10
C GLU A 790 -26.32 -22.54 -12.27
N PHE A 791 -26.44 -23.78 -12.78
CA PHE A 791 -27.71 -24.43 -12.91
C PHE A 791 -28.32 -24.81 -11.57
N ARG A 792 -29.61 -24.52 -11.37
CA ARG A 792 -30.31 -24.83 -10.13
C ARG A 792 -31.07 -26.12 -10.24
N TYR A 793 -30.77 -27.08 -9.40
CA TYR A 793 -31.57 -28.28 -9.26
C TYR A 793 -32.83 -27.96 -8.43
N CYS A 794 -34.03 -28.29 -8.97
CA CYS A 794 -35.28 -28.20 -8.23
C CYS A 794 -35.36 -29.27 -7.14
#